data_6a79abe58d4aaea831bc42e066171116
#
_entry.id   6a79abe58d4aaea831bc42e066171116
#
_cell.length_a   1.000
_cell.length_b   1.000
_cell.length_c   1.000
_cell.angle_alpha   90.00
_cell.angle_beta   90.00
_cell.angle_gamma   90.00
#
_symmetry.space_group_name_H-M   'P 1'
#
loop_
_entity.id
_entity.type
_entity.pdbx_description
1 polymer ?
#
loop_
_entity_poly.entity_id
_entity_poly.type
_entity_poly.pdbx_seq_one_letter_code
_entity_poly.pdbx_strand_id
1 'polypeptide(L)'
;MPITFNISNYFPIIDPTWAFFVVLMIILCAPIIMGKLRIPHIVGMVLAGVAIGKYGLHILERDTSFELFGKVGLYYILFLAALEMDIEGLKKNKFRFIIFGFVTFLLPFFLTFYSSLYLLSLSPTTSLLMACIMSSHTLIGYPIVSRFGLQRKTPVMLAVGSTMISLLMALLVLAAIVASSNGTSGPMFWVVFLLKFALFCCFLTLAIPRLCRWFLRRYSDSVMQFIFVLAIMFLSAALSQMIGLEGIFGAFLAGLILNRYIPSVSPLMNRLEFIGNALFIPYFLISVGMLIDITVLYKTPFVIVITTSLVFFGTVGKAVAAYLIAKVFKLQKHAGQMMFGLTAAHAAGSIAMLLVGLEIAKNGGSEQIVTNDVLNGVVVMILITCVLASFVTQSASQKMVVADNMISNEPSNNIDDERILIPVKYPECADSLLGLALLIRNPKLKRELIALNVVYDDADVATNQAKGKRLLEKLSRDAAASEVPVTTQVRVAVNIANGIKHAFQEFNASEIIIGMHTHQEVSTKFWGEFHQSLFNGINCQIIMARITEPLNTIRRIQVAVPSRAQFEPGFHRWVERLARISALLECKIQFHGRQDTLDLIQEYLVNKHPDVRVEYTEMEHWNMLPQLAASINEDHMFVIVTARTGTVSYKNAQERLPEEIKQFFSGKNLMIIFPDQYGYGMDQMTFAQPKHIEEQSAYEAVGKWIKNKLK
;
A
#
# COMPACT_ATOMS: atom_id res chain seq x y z
N MET A 1 -14.86 -53.05 16.74
CA MET A 1 -15.59 -51.78 17.05
C MET A 1 -15.18 -50.76 16.02
N PRO A 2 -16.07 -50.26 15.18
CA PRO A 2 -15.73 -49.16 14.30
C PRO A 2 -15.56 -47.89 15.15
N ILE A 3 -14.36 -47.32 15.13
CA ILE A 3 -14.09 -46.03 15.72
C ILE A 3 -14.83 -45.00 14.83
N THR A 4 -16.07 -44.70 15.19
CA THR A 4 -16.78 -43.55 14.62
C THR A 4 -16.09 -42.31 15.17
N PHE A 5 -15.20 -41.76 14.41
CA PHE A 5 -14.66 -40.42 14.65
C PHE A 5 -15.81 -39.43 14.60
N ASN A 6 -16.39 -39.14 15.74
CA ASN A 6 -17.44 -38.14 15.86
C ASN A 6 -16.74 -36.74 15.86
N ILE A 7 -16.54 -36.18 14.67
CA ILE A 7 -15.84 -34.93 14.42
C ILE A 7 -16.47 -33.78 15.26
N SER A 8 -17.76 -33.85 15.55
CA SER A 8 -18.48 -32.84 16.34
C SER A 8 -17.97 -32.72 17.81
N ASN A 9 -17.28 -33.71 18.35
CA ASN A 9 -16.72 -33.65 19.72
C ASN A 9 -15.41 -32.83 19.81
N TYR A 10 -14.82 -32.46 18.67
CA TYR A 10 -13.58 -31.71 18.61
C TYR A 10 -13.79 -30.23 18.29
N PHE A 11 -15.01 -29.79 17.98
CA PHE A 11 -15.36 -28.42 17.69
C PHE A 11 -16.40 -27.88 18.71
N PRO A 12 -16.26 -26.61 19.16
CA PRO A 12 -15.21 -25.64 18.82
C PRO A 12 -13.85 -26.00 19.45
N ILE A 13 -12.77 -25.63 18.78
CA ILE A 13 -11.41 -25.80 19.29
C ILE A 13 -11.21 -24.85 20.47
N ILE A 14 -11.02 -25.40 21.67
CA ILE A 14 -10.83 -24.64 22.91
C ILE A 14 -9.35 -24.42 23.21
N ASP A 15 -8.47 -25.30 22.75
CA ASP A 15 -7.03 -25.17 22.99
C ASP A 15 -6.45 -23.95 22.27
N PRO A 16 -5.80 -23.01 23.02
CA PRO A 16 -5.28 -21.77 22.44
C PRO A 16 -4.22 -21.99 21.37
N THR A 17 -3.44 -23.08 21.46
CA THR A 17 -2.37 -23.38 20.49
C THR A 17 -2.96 -23.75 19.14
N TRP A 18 -3.98 -24.62 19.14
CA TRP A 18 -4.70 -24.98 17.93
C TRP A 18 -5.51 -23.81 17.37
N ALA A 19 -6.14 -23.00 18.21
CA ALA A 19 -6.85 -21.80 17.78
C ALA A 19 -5.91 -20.82 17.06
N PHE A 20 -4.72 -20.57 17.64
CA PHE A 20 -3.71 -19.70 17.05
C PHE A 20 -3.16 -20.28 15.73
N PHE A 21 -2.92 -21.61 15.67
CA PHE A 21 -2.52 -22.28 14.44
C PHE A 21 -3.54 -22.10 13.32
N VAL A 22 -4.84 -22.30 13.60
CA VAL A 22 -5.90 -22.09 12.60
C VAL A 22 -5.92 -20.67 12.10
N VAL A 23 -5.78 -19.68 12.98
CA VAL A 23 -5.71 -18.27 12.58
C VAL A 23 -4.50 -18.00 11.68
N LEU A 24 -3.32 -18.53 12.03
CA LEU A 24 -2.12 -18.37 11.19
C LEU A 24 -2.29 -19.03 9.82
N MET A 25 -2.94 -20.21 9.77
CA MET A 25 -3.26 -20.87 8.51
C MET A 25 -4.22 -20.05 7.65
N ILE A 26 -5.19 -19.38 8.25
CA ILE A 26 -6.09 -18.47 7.53
C ILE A 26 -5.31 -17.24 7.01
N ILE A 27 -4.48 -16.65 7.86
CA ILE A 27 -3.62 -15.52 7.48
C ILE A 27 -2.74 -15.89 6.27
N LEU A 28 -2.26 -17.11 6.23
CA LEU A 28 -1.44 -17.63 5.13
C LEU A 28 -2.28 -17.96 3.88
N CYS A 29 -3.38 -18.70 4.04
CA CYS A 29 -4.13 -19.26 2.92
C CYS A 29 -5.13 -18.30 2.29
N ALA A 30 -5.79 -17.43 3.09
CA ALA A 30 -6.83 -16.54 2.58
C ALA A 30 -6.30 -15.57 1.51
N PRO A 31 -5.13 -14.92 1.65
CA PRO A 31 -4.56 -14.09 0.59
C PRO A 31 -4.23 -14.88 -0.68
N ILE A 32 -3.77 -16.14 -0.54
CA ILE A 32 -3.44 -17.01 -1.67
C ILE A 32 -4.71 -17.34 -2.48
N ILE A 33 -5.79 -17.72 -1.78
CA ILE A 33 -7.06 -18.06 -2.40
C ILE A 33 -7.69 -16.81 -3.05
N MET A 34 -7.76 -15.71 -2.29
CA MET A 34 -8.34 -14.46 -2.79
C MET A 34 -7.54 -13.84 -3.94
N GLY A 35 -6.23 -14.03 -3.92
CA GLY A 35 -5.39 -13.63 -5.02
C GLY A 35 -5.74 -14.34 -6.32
N LYS A 36 -5.98 -15.65 -6.29
CA LYS A 36 -6.46 -16.41 -7.46
C LYS A 36 -7.84 -15.92 -7.94
N LEU A 37 -8.72 -15.55 -7.02
CA LEU A 37 -10.04 -15.02 -7.31
C LEU A 37 -10.03 -13.52 -7.68
N ARG A 38 -8.88 -12.84 -7.56
CA ARG A 38 -8.71 -11.38 -7.77
C ARG A 38 -9.60 -10.53 -6.87
N ILE A 39 -9.87 -11.03 -5.68
CA ILE A 39 -10.60 -10.34 -4.62
C ILE A 39 -9.58 -9.72 -3.66
N PRO A 40 -9.83 -8.52 -3.09
CA PRO A 40 -8.96 -7.95 -2.07
C PRO A 40 -8.77 -8.94 -0.91
N HIS A 41 -7.51 -9.16 -0.49
CA HIS A 41 -7.18 -10.12 0.57
C HIS A 41 -7.87 -9.79 1.92
N ILE A 42 -8.14 -8.51 2.18
CA ILE A 42 -8.90 -8.05 3.35
C ILE A 42 -10.28 -8.68 3.40
N VAL A 43 -10.97 -8.73 2.26
CA VAL A 43 -12.29 -9.38 2.14
C VAL A 43 -12.17 -10.87 2.47
N GLY A 44 -11.12 -11.53 1.97
CA GLY A 44 -10.88 -12.95 2.23
C GLY A 44 -10.70 -13.27 3.71
N MET A 45 -10.02 -12.41 4.46
CA MET A 45 -9.85 -12.59 5.90
C MET A 45 -11.16 -12.43 6.68
N VAL A 46 -11.96 -11.42 6.31
CA VAL A 46 -13.29 -11.25 6.92
C VAL A 46 -14.18 -12.44 6.60
N LEU A 47 -14.23 -12.90 5.35
CA LEU A 47 -15.01 -14.07 4.96
C LEU A 47 -14.52 -15.37 5.63
N ALA A 48 -13.21 -15.54 5.80
CA ALA A 48 -12.67 -16.66 6.57
C ALA A 48 -13.11 -16.60 8.03
N GLY A 49 -13.12 -15.41 8.64
CA GLY A 49 -13.66 -15.20 9.98
C GLY A 49 -15.13 -15.60 10.10
N VAL A 50 -15.96 -15.23 9.11
CA VAL A 50 -17.37 -15.68 9.04
C VAL A 50 -17.46 -17.19 8.97
N ALA A 51 -16.63 -17.82 8.14
CA ALA A 51 -16.67 -19.26 7.94
C ALA A 51 -16.27 -20.06 9.19
N ILE A 52 -15.24 -19.62 9.95
CA ILE A 52 -14.75 -20.35 11.13
C ILE A 52 -15.49 -19.99 12.42
N GLY A 53 -16.20 -18.85 12.45
CA GLY A 53 -16.89 -18.35 13.62
C GLY A 53 -18.10 -19.17 14.01
N LYS A 54 -18.72 -18.79 15.14
CA LYS A 54 -19.88 -19.45 15.75
C LYS A 54 -21.06 -19.67 14.78
N TYR A 55 -21.26 -18.74 13.86
CA TYR A 55 -22.40 -18.75 12.93
C TYR A 55 -22.07 -19.37 11.56
N GLY A 56 -20.82 -19.80 11.37
CA GLY A 56 -20.37 -20.55 10.21
C GLY A 56 -20.17 -22.03 10.51
N LEU A 57 -18.95 -22.53 10.33
CA LEU A 57 -18.58 -23.92 10.61
C LEU A 57 -18.33 -24.21 12.09
N HIS A 58 -18.38 -23.19 12.94
CA HIS A 58 -18.17 -23.26 14.40
C HIS A 58 -16.83 -23.96 14.77
N ILE A 59 -15.76 -23.62 14.03
CA ILE A 59 -14.43 -24.17 14.26
C ILE A 59 -13.77 -23.54 15.47
N LEU A 60 -13.93 -22.22 15.64
CA LEU A 60 -13.38 -21.44 16.75
C LEU A 60 -14.49 -20.66 17.46
N GLU A 61 -14.35 -20.53 18.77
CA GLU A 61 -15.11 -19.54 19.56
C GLU A 61 -14.29 -18.25 19.72
N ARG A 62 -15.00 -17.13 19.77
CA ARG A 62 -14.41 -15.83 20.05
C ARG A 62 -14.27 -15.66 21.56
N ASP A 63 -13.18 -16.20 22.10
CA ASP A 63 -12.81 -16.08 23.51
C ASP A 63 -12.21 -14.70 23.84
N THR A 64 -11.86 -14.49 25.11
CA THR A 64 -11.25 -13.25 25.61
C THR A 64 -9.89 -12.95 24.93
N SER A 65 -9.14 -14.00 24.61
CA SER A 65 -7.85 -13.87 23.92
C SER A 65 -8.05 -13.38 22.48
N PHE A 66 -9.05 -13.92 21.80
CA PHE A 66 -9.40 -13.53 20.45
C PHE A 66 -9.89 -12.07 20.40
N GLU A 67 -10.66 -11.66 21.38
CA GLU A 67 -11.12 -10.28 21.52
C GLU A 67 -9.96 -9.32 21.77
N LEU A 68 -9.01 -9.71 22.61
CA LEU A 68 -7.81 -8.91 22.89
C LEU A 68 -7.02 -8.64 21.60
N PHE A 69 -6.65 -9.70 20.86
CA PHE A 69 -5.90 -9.55 19.61
C PHE A 69 -6.68 -8.79 18.54
N GLY A 70 -8.00 -8.95 18.49
CA GLY A 70 -8.86 -8.17 17.62
C GLY A 70 -8.83 -6.67 17.95
N LYS A 71 -8.90 -6.30 19.23
CA LYS A 71 -8.76 -4.90 19.69
C LYS A 71 -7.37 -4.35 19.40
N VAL A 72 -6.32 -5.14 19.66
CA VAL A 72 -4.94 -4.76 19.35
C VAL A 72 -4.81 -4.40 17.87
N GLY A 73 -5.29 -5.26 16.96
CA GLY A 73 -5.21 -5.03 15.53
C GLY A 73 -5.97 -3.78 15.06
N LEU A 74 -7.13 -3.50 15.70
CA LEU A 74 -7.89 -2.30 15.43
C LEU A 74 -7.14 -1.02 15.84
N TYR A 75 -6.53 -1.02 17.03
CA TYR A 75 -5.72 0.11 17.48
C TYR A 75 -4.51 0.30 16.60
N TYR A 76 -3.91 -0.81 16.17
CA TYR A 76 -2.71 -0.81 15.34
C TYR A 76 -2.95 -0.19 13.95
N ILE A 77 -4.08 -0.49 13.30
CA ILE A 77 -4.43 0.10 11.99
C ILE A 77 -4.42 1.64 12.08
N LEU A 78 -5.11 2.19 13.08
CA LEU A 78 -5.23 3.64 13.20
C LEU A 78 -3.94 4.30 13.71
N PHE A 79 -3.20 3.60 14.55
CA PHE A 79 -1.89 4.03 15.00
C PHE A 79 -0.91 4.15 13.83
N LEU A 80 -0.81 3.12 12.98
CA LEU A 80 0.04 3.15 11.77
C LEU A 80 -0.42 4.25 10.80
N ALA A 81 -1.72 4.36 10.56
CA ALA A 81 -2.26 5.40 9.70
C ALA A 81 -1.85 6.80 10.18
N ALA A 82 -1.85 7.04 11.49
CA ALA A 82 -1.41 8.30 12.07
C ALA A 82 0.11 8.50 11.99
N LEU A 83 0.91 7.44 12.16
CA LEU A 83 2.37 7.49 12.01
C LEU A 83 2.81 7.81 10.57
N GLU A 84 2.10 7.32 9.58
CA GLU A 84 2.42 7.52 8.16
C GLU A 84 1.89 8.86 7.60
N MET A 85 1.04 9.55 8.37
CA MET A 85 0.38 10.77 7.94
C MET A 85 1.36 11.93 7.73
N ASP A 86 1.21 12.69 6.65
CA ASP A 86 1.90 13.95 6.44
C ASP A 86 1.29 15.06 7.29
N ILE A 87 1.91 15.35 8.44
CA ILE A 87 1.43 16.39 9.38
C ILE A 87 1.52 17.79 8.77
N GLU A 88 2.50 18.07 7.92
CA GLU A 88 2.63 19.39 7.29
C GLU A 88 1.53 19.59 6.25
N GLY A 89 1.27 18.59 5.43
CA GLY A 89 0.13 18.57 4.50
C GLY A 89 -1.21 18.69 5.23
N LEU A 90 -1.35 18.05 6.40
CA LEU A 90 -2.54 18.17 7.24
C LEU A 90 -2.74 19.59 7.77
N LYS A 91 -1.68 20.24 8.26
CA LYS A 91 -1.73 21.64 8.73
C LYS A 91 -2.12 22.61 7.62
N LYS A 92 -1.59 22.41 6.41
CA LYS A 92 -1.96 23.22 5.22
C LYS A 92 -3.44 23.03 4.84
N ASN A 93 -4.00 21.85 5.04
CA ASN A 93 -5.36 21.50 4.64
C ASN A 93 -6.34 21.40 5.83
N LYS A 94 -6.03 22.01 7.00
CA LYS A 94 -6.82 21.88 8.24
C LYS A 94 -8.33 22.14 8.08
N PHE A 95 -8.70 23.18 7.33
CA PHE A 95 -10.10 23.49 7.09
C PHE A 95 -10.78 22.44 6.20
N ARG A 96 -10.07 21.91 5.20
CA ARG A 96 -10.63 20.91 4.29
C ARG A 96 -10.95 19.60 5.01
N PHE A 97 -10.08 19.11 5.91
CA PHE A 97 -10.36 17.88 6.64
C PHE A 97 -11.45 18.09 7.71
N ILE A 98 -11.51 19.27 8.37
CA ILE A 98 -12.58 19.59 9.32
C ILE A 98 -13.92 19.59 8.60
N ILE A 99 -14.03 20.33 7.48
CA ILE A 99 -15.26 20.37 6.70
C ILE A 99 -15.65 18.98 6.20
N PHE A 100 -14.69 18.20 5.68
CA PHE A 100 -14.98 16.84 5.25
C PHE A 100 -15.42 15.95 6.40
N GLY A 101 -14.79 16.05 7.57
CA GLY A 101 -15.19 15.32 8.78
C GLY A 101 -16.63 15.61 9.20
N PHE A 102 -17.04 16.87 9.23
CA PHE A 102 -18.42 17.24 9.52
C PHE A 102 -19.40 16.78 8.45
N VAL A 103 -19.09 16.99 7.17
CA VAL A 103 -19.99 16.62 6.06
C VAL A 103 -20.14 15.09 5.97
N THR A 104 -19.04 14.32 6.12
CA THR A 104 -19.09 12.84 6.09
C THR A 104 -19.75 12.25 7.34
N PHE A 105 -19.91 13.03 8.42
CA PHE A 105 -20.72 12.67 9.56
C PHE A 105 -22.19 13.07 9.37
N LEU A 106 -22.48 14.33 9.10
CA LEU A 106 -23.83 14.88 9.11
C LEU A 106 -24.72 14.31 7.99
N LEU A 107 -24.21 14.15 6.77
CA LEU A 107 -25.03 13.65 5.66
C LEU A 107 -25.54 12.22 5.90
N PRO A 108 -24.72 11.21 6.18
CA PRO A 108 -25.22 9.88 6.49
C PRO A 108 -26.02 9.86 7.79
N PHE A 109 -25.71 10.73 8.77
CA PHE A 109 -26.45 10.84 10.02
C PHE A 109 -27.91 11.20 9.78
N PHE A 110 -28.17 12.29 9.10
CA PHE A 110 -29.55 12.71 8.84
C PHE A 110 -30.29 11.76 7.90
N LEU A 111 -29.64 11.28 6.84
CA LEU A 111 -30.25 10.31 5.92
C LEU A 111 -30.65 9.02 6.65
N THR A 112 -29.76 8.49 7.50
CA THR A 112 -30.04 7.28 8.26
C THR A 112 -31.05 7.53 9.38
N PHE A 113 -31.00 8.67 10.05
CA PHE A 113 -31.95 9.03 11.08
C PHE A 113 -33.39 9.07 10.54
N TYR A 114 -33.60 9.82 9.46
CA TYR A 114 -34.93 9.94 8.87
C TYR A 114 -35.40 8.63 8.21
N SER A 115 -34.53 7.87 7.58
CA SER A 115 -34.88 6.56 7.03
C SER A 115 -35.24 5.56 8.13
N SER A 116 -34.52 5.55 9.25
CA SER A 116 -34.81 4.66 10.36
C SER A 116 -36.13 5.04 11.05
N LEU A 117 -36.39 6.33 11.20
CA LEU A 117 -37.61 6.83 11.85
C LEU A 117 -38.86 6.61 11.00
N TYR A 118 -38.82 6.98 9.70
CA TYR A 118 -40.01 6.98 8.86
C TYR A 118 -40.16 5.70 8.00
N LEU A 119 -39.07 5.11 7.51
CA LEU A 119 -39.13 3.93 6.67
C LEU A 119 -39.15 2.62 7.48
N LEU A 120 -38.30 2.56 8.53
CA LEU A 120 -38.22 1.39 9.42
C LEU A 120 -39.14 1.49 10.64
N SER A 121 -39.79 2.63 10.84
CA SER A 121 -40.69 2.89 11.99
C SER A 121 -40.07 2.57 13.35
N LEU A 122 -38.75 2.80 13.49
CA LEU A 122 -38.01 2.60 14.74
C LEU A 122 -38.24 3.75 15.71
N SER A 123 -38.04 3.49 17.02
CA SER A 123 -38.12 4.56 18.01
C SER A 123 -37.10 5.67 17.72
N PRO A 124 -37.38 6.93 18.14
CA PRO A 124 -36.45 8.04 17.91
C PRO A 124 -35.05 7.77 18.48
N THR A 125 -34.94 7.11 19.63
CA THR A 125 -33.69 6.77 20.29
C THR A 125 -32.93 5.70 19.49
N THR A 126 -33.61 4.65 19.02
CA THR A 126 -33.04 3.63 18.14
C THR A 126 -32.58 4.25 16.82
N SER A 127 -33.41 5.12 16.23
CA SER A 127 -33.08 5.82 14.97
C SER A 127 -31.83 6.72 15.15
N LEU A 128 -31.69 7.38 16.28
CA LEU A 128 -30.53 8.19 16.63
C LEU A 128 -29.26 7.32 16.76
N LEU A 129 -29.37 6.15 17.39
CA LEU A 129 -28.29 5.19 17.51
C LEU A 129 -27.86 4.65 16.14
N MET A 130 -28.83 4.30 15.27
CA MET A 130 -28.53 3.85 13.91
C MET A 130 -27.84 4.93 13.08
N ALA A 131 -28.30 6.17 13.19
CA ALA A 131 -27.69 7.32 12.56
C ALA A 131 -26.24 7.53 13.05
N CYS A 132 -26.00 7.38 14.34
CA CYS A 132 -24.68 7.46 14.95
C CYS A 132 -23.73 6.38 14.40
N ILE A 133 -24.18 5.13 14.35
CA ILE A 133 -23.44 3.99 13.81
C ILE A 133 -23.05 4.24 12.35
N MET A 134 -24.01 4.64 11.51
CA MET A 134 -23.77 4.85 10.07
C MET A 134 -22.92 6.09 9.75
N SER A 135 -22.87 7.06 10.66
CA SER A 135 -22.05 8.27 10.49
C SER A 135 -20.58 8.02 10.80
N SER A 136 -20.30 7.14 11.76
CA SER A 136 -18.95 6.70 12.06
C SER A 136 -18.40 5.82 10.92
N HIS A 137 -17.11 5.64 10.87
CA HIS A 137 -16.47 4.72 9.94
C HIS A 137 -15.11 4.25 10.45
N THR A 138 -14.64 3.15 9.88
CA THR A 138 -13.36 2.54 10.23
C THR A 138 -12.50 2.40 8.96
N LEU A 139 -11.22 2.72 9.05
CA LEU A 139 -10.28 2.73 7.92
C LEU A 139 -9.83 1.32 7.49
N ILE A 140 -10.76 0.40 7.24
CA ILE A 140 -10.45 -0.97 6.81
C ILE A 140 -9.71 -0.98 5.46
N GLY A 141 -10.00 -0.03 4.57
CA GLY A 141 -9.33 0.12 3.28
C GLY A 141 -7.90 0.68 3.36
N TYR A 142 -7.45 1.17 4.51
CA TYR A 142 -6.14 1.83 4.64
C TYR A 142 -4.94 0.94 4.26
N PRO A 143 -4.88 -0.34 4.66
CA PRO A 143 -3.80 -1.22 4.22
C PRO A 143 -3.72 -1.40 2.70
N ILE A 144 -4.84 -1.25 1.97
CA ILE A 144 -4.83 -1.24 0.50
C ILE A 144 -4.11 0.00 0.01
N VAL A 145 -4.45 1.16 0.56
CA VAL A 145 -3.84 2.45 0.20
C VAL A 145 -2.34 2.46 0.50
N SER A 146 -1.93 1.92 1.65
CA SER A 146 -0.52 1.79 2.05
C SER A 146 0.27 0.96 1.03
N ARG A 147 -0.29 -0.17 0.57
CA ARG A 147 0.34 -1.00 -0.47
C ARG A 147 0.56 -0.28 -1.80
N PHE A 148 -0.26 0.71 -2.13
CA PHE A 148 -0.11 1.52 -3.34
C PHE A 148 0.74 2.79 -3.13
N GLY A 149 1.29 3.01 -1.93
CA GLY A 149 2.13 4.17 -1.62
C GLY A 149 1.39 5.51 -1.63
N LEU A 150 0.06 5.49 -1.44
CA LEU A 150 -0.80 6.67 -1.56
C LEU A 150 -1.08 7.38 -0.23
N GLN A 151 -0.42 6.99 0.87
CA GLN A 151 -0.70 7.48 2.24
C GLN A 151 -0.62 9.02 2.35
N ARG A 152 0.32 9.64 1.63
CA ARG A 152 0.55 11.09 1.65
C ARG A 152 -0.31 11.89 0.68
N LYS A 153 -1.17 11.23 -0.09
CA LYS A 153 -2.06 11.93 -1.03
C LYS A 153 -3.18 12.65 -0.31
N THR A 154 -3.49 13.86 -0.77
CA THR A 154 -4.52 14.72 -0.17
C THR A 154 -5.85 14.01 0.11
N PRO A 155 -6.45 13.24 -0.83
CA PRO A 155 -7.71 12.53 -0.56
C PRO A 155 -7.62 11.53 0.58
N VAL A 156 -6.48 10.82 0.69
CA VAL A 156 -6.24 9.84 1.76
C VAL A 156 -6.08 10.55 3.11
N MET A 157 -5.26 11.60 3.16
CA MET A 157 -5.09 12.40 4.37
C MET A 157 -6.40 13.00 4.85
N LEU A 158 -7.25 13.50 3.93
CA LEU A 158 -8.57 14.03 4.26
C LEU A 158 -9.48 12.93 4.83
N ALA A 159 -9.47 11.72 4.27
CA ALA A 159 -10.27 10.60 4.76
C ALA A 159 -9.79 10.16 6.15
N VAL A 160 -8.48 9.99 6.35
CA VAL A 160 -7.91 9.59 7.64
C VAL A 160 -8.17 10.65 8.72
N GLY A 161 -7.93 11.93 8.41
CA GLY A 161 -8.22 13.03 9.33
C GLY A 161 -9.71 13.18 9.67
N SER A 162 -10.58 12.99 8.67
CA SER A 162 -12.05 13.08 8.88
C SER A 162 -12.59 11.97 9.78
N THR A 163 -11.94 10.79 9.80
CA THR A 163 -12.31 9.67 10.67
C THR A 163 -12.32 10.09 12.13
N MET A 164 -11.36 10.90 12.56
CA MET A 164 -11.29 11.38 13.94
C MET A 164 -12.44 12.28 14.30
N ILE A 165 -12.80 13.18 13.40
CA ILE A 165 -13.91 14.11 13.63
C ILE A 165 -15.23 13.33 13.67
N SER A 166 -15.46 12.44 12.71
CA SER A 166 -16.68 11.66 12.65
C SER A 166 -16.81 10.70 13.84
N LEU A 167 -15.71 10.10 14.29
CA LEU A 167 -15.70 9.25 15.49
C LEU A 167 -16.00 10.06 16.75
N LEU A 168 -15.36 11.21 16.92
CA LEU A 168 -15.61 12.09 18.07
C LEU A 168 -17.08 12.54 18.11
N MET A 169 -17.62 12.96 16.97
CA MET A 169 -19.03 13.37 16.87
C MET A 169 -19.97 12.20 17.17
N ALA A 170 -19.67 11.00 16.68
CA ALA A 170 -20.46 9.80 16.97
C ALA A 170 -20.45 9.47 18.46
N LEU A 171 -19.30 9.57 19.12
CA LEU A 171 -19.17 9.34 20.56
C LEU A 171 -19.90 10.40 21.40
N LEU A 172 -19.90 11.67 20.96
CA LEU A 172 -20.68 12.72 21.61
C LEU A 172 -22.21 12.45 21.55
N VAL A 173 -22.70 12.02 20.40
CA VAL A 173 -24.10 11.63 20.22
C VAL A 173 -24.42 10.40 21.06
N LEU A 174 -23.56 9.39 21.07
CA LEU A 174 -23.73 8.19 21.91
C LEU A 174 -23.75 8.54 23.38
N ALA A 175 -22.85 9.41 23.86
CA ALA A 175 -22.84 9.88 25.24
C ALA A 175 -24.11 10.63 25.58
N ALA A 176 -24.68 11.40 24.65
CA ALA A 176 -25.98 12.06 24.85
C ALA A 176 -27.13 11.05 24.99
N ILE A 177 -27.14 9.99 24.18
CA ILE A 177 -28.12 8.91 24.25
C ILE A 177 -28.05 8.22 25.62
N VAL A 178 -26.84 7.84 26.07
CA VAL A 178 -26.61 7.18 27.37
C VAL A 178 -27.01 8.09 28.54
N ALA A 179 -26.60 9.35 28.52
CA ALA A 179 -26.93 10.33 29.57
C ALA A 179 -28.43 10.59 29.65
N SER A 180 -29.11 10.68 28.52
CA SER A 180 -30.57 10.85 28.44
C SER A 180 -31.30 9.63 29.01
N SER A 181 -30.84 8.43 28.69
CA SER A 181 -31.41 7.16 29.18
C SER A 181 -31.23 6.99 30.69
N ASN A 182 -30.09 7.44 31.25
CA ASN A 182 -29.78 7.35 32.69
C ASN A 182 -30.32 8.53 33.51
N GLY A 183 -31.03 9.48 32.88
CA GLY A 183 -31.54 10.66 33.57
C GLY A 183 -30.47 11.67 34.03
N THR A 184 -29.22 11.54 33.55
CA THR A 184 -28.07 12.37 33.97
C THR A 184 -27.68 13.43 32.93
N SER A 185 -28.56 13.78 32.01
CA SER A 185 -28.30 14.66 30.85
C SER A 185 -28.17 16.17 31.19
N GLY A 186 -27.76 16.51 32.40
CA GLY A 186 -27.59 17.91 32.84
C GLY A 186 -26.35 18.59 32.25
N PRO A 187 -26.30 19.93 32.27
CA PRO A 187 -25.14 20.69 31.73
C PRO A 187 -23.83 20.32 32.46
N MET A 188 -23.90 19.87 33.70
CA MET A 188 -22.74 19.43 34.48
C MET A 188 -22.07 18.18 33.88
N PHE A 189 -22.83 17.24 33.29
CA PHE A 189 -22.28 16.08 32.58
C PHE A 189 -21.35 16.53 31.42
N TRP A 190 -21.80 17.47 30.61
CA TRP A 190 -21.02 17.97 29.46
C TRP A 190 -19.78 18.73 29.91
N VAL A 191 -19.87 19.55 30.98
CA VAL A 191 -18.68 20.25 31.50
C VAL A 191 -17.63 19.26 31.99
N VAL A 192 -18.03 18.24 32.75
CA VAL A 192 -17.11 17.21 33.26
C VAL A 192 -16.51 16.39 32.14
N PHE A 193 -17.31 16.01 31.12
CA PHE A 193 -16.83 15.27 29.98
C PHE A 193 -15.80 16.08 29.15
N LEU A 194 -16.11 17.33 28.82
CA LEU A 194 -15.21 18.21 28.07
C LEU A 194 -13.93 18.51 28.85
N LEU A 195 -14.02 18.67 30.19
CA LEU A 195 -12.86 18.88 31.04
C LEU A 195 -11.95 17.65 31.04
N LYS A 196 -12.50 16.42 31.19
CA LYS A 196 -11.75 15.17 31.10
C LYS A 196 -11.08 15.01 29.74
N PHE A 197 -11.80 15.32 28.66
CA PHE A 197 -11.29 15.28 27.32
C PHE A 197 -10.12 16.26 27.09
N ALA A 198 -10.28 17.50 27.55
CA ALA A 198 -9.23 18.52 27.46
C ALA A 198 -7.97 18.13 28.25
N LEU A 199 -8.15 17.61 29.49
CA LEU A 199 -7.06 17.10 30.32
C LEU A 199 -6.35 15.93 29.65
N PHE A 200 -7.05 15.00 29.04
CA PHE A 200 -6.50 13.88 28.30
C PHE A 200 -5.65 14.35 27.10
N CYS A 201 -6.20 15.21 26.25
CA CYS A 201 -5.46 15.77 25.13
C CYS A 201 -4.22 16.55 25.57
N CYS A 202 -4.34 17.36 26.63
CA CYS A 202 -3.23 18.09 27.22
C CYS A 202 -2.15 17.14 27.77
N PHE A 203 -2.54 16.10 28.50
CA PHE A 203 -1.62 15.10 29.02
C PHE A 203 -0.88 14.41 27.90
N LEU A 204 -1.55 13.88 26.88
CA LEU A 204 -0.90 13.19 25.77
C LEU A 204 0.06 14.11 25.01
N THR A 205 -0.35 15.33 24.69
CA THR A 205 0.47 16.28 23.92
C THR A 205 1.66 16.83 24.70
N LEU A 206 1.62 16.85 26.02
CA LEU A 206 2.70 17.34 26.86
C LEU A 206 3.61 16.21 27.39
N ALA A 207 3.03 15.11 27.87
CA ALA A 207 3.76 14.03 28.52
C ALA A 207 4.48 13.12 27.50
N ILE A 208 3.75 12.64 26.47
CA ILE A 208 4.31 11.70 25.50
C ILE A 208 5.55 12.26 24.79
N PRO A 209 5.58 13.49 24.25
CA PRO A 209 6.76 14.04 23.62
C PRO A 209 7.99 14.13 24.52
N ARG A 210 7.79 14.44 25.82
CA ARG A 210 8.90 14.49 26.77
C ARG A 210 9.44 13.09 27.06
N LEU A 211 8.54 12.14 27.27
CA LEU A 211 8.88 10.75 27.54
C LEU A 211 9.59 10.10 26.33
N CYS A 212 9.09 10.33 25.11
CA CYS A 212 9.69 9.83 23.90
C CYS A 212 11.10 10.37 23.67
N ARG A 213 11.30 11.68 23.82
CA ARG A 213 12.63 12.27 23.69
C ARG A 213 13.63 11.72 24.71
N TRP A 214 13.18 11.56 25.96
CA TRP A 214 14.03 10.98 27.01
C TRP A 214 14.39 9.54 26.69
N PHE A 215 13.43 8.70 26.32
CA PHE A 215 13.62 7.28 26.06
C PHE A 215 14.45 7.01 24.80
N LEU A 216 14.08 7.62 23.66
CA LEU A 216 14.76 7.40 22.37
C LEU A 216 16.20 7.94 22.35
N ARG A 217 16.54 8.92 23.20
CA ARG A 217 17.92 9.39 23.36
C ARG A 217 18.77 8.46 24.21
N ARG A 218 18.17 7.79 25.19
CA ARG A 218 18.89 6.96 26.15
C ARG A 218 19.06 5.52 25.69
N TYR A 219 18.10 4.99 24.95
CA TYR A 219 18.05 3.60 24.53
C TYR A 219 18.03 3.49 23.01
N SER A 220 19.13 2.94 22.45
CA SER A 220 19.27 2.73 20.99
C SER A 220 18.84 1.32 20.55
N ASP A 221 18.58 0.40 21.50
CA ASP A 221 18.13 -0.94 21.19
C ASP A 221 16.76 -0.91 20.52
N SER A 222 16.69 -1.55 19.39
CA SER A 222 15.53 -1.50 18.50
C SER A 222 14.34 -2.32 19.00
N VAL A 223 14.56 -3.35 19.82
CA VAL A 223 13.49 -4.13 20.45
C VAL A 223 12.87 -3.31 21.58
N MET A 224 13.69 -2.67 22.40
CA MET A 224 13.22 -1.77 23.46
C MET A 224 12.42 -0.60 22.90
N GLN A 225 12.89 0.02 21.80
CA GLN A 225 12.16 1.10 21.13
C GLN A 225 10.81 0.65 20.61
N PHE A 226 10.73 -0.54 19.99
CA PHE A 226 9.49 -1.13 19.52
C PHE A 226 8.48 -1.37 20.66
N ILE A 227 8.95 -2.01 21.76
CA ILE A 227 8.10 -2.27 22.93
C ILE A 227 7.61 -0.96 23.56
N PHE A 228 8.49 0.04 23.65
CA PHE A 228 8.14 1.36 24.18
C PHE A 228 7.05 2.03 23.37
N VAL A 229 7.15 2.00 22.05
CA VAL A 229 6.14 2.59 21.14
C VAL A 229 4.78 1.90 21.30
N LEU A 230 4.77 0.56 21.40
CA LEU A 230 3.55 -0.19 21.66
C LEU A 230 2.96 0.14 23.04
N ALA A 231 3.80 0.25 24.08
CA ALA A 231 3.35 0.62 25.42
C ALA A 231 2.68 1.99 25.43
N ILE A 232 3.22 2.99 24.72
CA ILE A 232 2.60 4.31 24.58
C ILE A 232 1.27 4.24 23.82
N MET A 233 1.19 3.45 22.76
CA MET A 233 -0.06 3.24 22.01
C MET A 233 -1.16 2.69 22.93
N PHE A 234 -0.86 1.61 23.68
CA PHE A 234 -1.83 0.98 24.58
C PHE A 234 -2.17 1.84 25.79
N LEU A 235 -1.19 2.54 26.36
CA LEU A 235 -1.44 3.50 27.45
C LEU A 235 -2.42 4.58 27.00
N SER A 236 -2.20 5.14 25.82
CA SER A 236 -3.07 6.19 25.27
C SER A 236 -4.47 5.65 24.97
N ALA A 237 -4.58 4.42 24.47
CA ALA A 237 -5.87 3.76 24.26
C ALA A 237 -6.61 3.51 25.57
N ALA A 238 -5.92 3.02 26.61
CA ALA A 238 -6.50 2.78 27.92
C ALA A 238 -6.96 4.09 28.60
N LEU A 239 -6.14 5.14 28.55
CA LEU A 239 -6.54 6.46 29.07
C LEU A 239 -7.73 7.04 28.33
N SER A 240 -7.84 6.83 27.02
CA SER A 240 -9.02 7.23 26.24
C SER A 240 -10.28 6.54 26.77
N GLN A 241 -10.22 5.23 27.02
CA GLN A 241 -11.35 4.47 27.57
C GLN A 241 -11.77 4.93 28.97
N MET A 242 -10.81 5.29 29.83
CA MET A 242 -11.09 5.79 31.17
C MET A 242 -11.92 7.08 31.20
N ILE A 243 -11.84 7.89 30.16
CA ILE A 243 -12.64 9.14 30.04
C ILE A 243 -13.97 8.95 29.31
N GLY A 244 -14.28 7.70 28.90
CA GLY A 244 -15.53 7.36 28.20
C GLY A 244 -15.43 7.49 26.66
N LEU A 245 -14.21 7.58 26.10
CA LEU A 245 -13.96 7.53 24.66
C LEU A 245 -13.51 6.13 24.25
N GLU A 246 -13.64 5.80 22.97
CA GLU A 246 -13.06 4.57 22.46
C GLU A 246 -11.52 4.59 22.45
N GLY A 247 -10.89 3.45 22.75
CA GLY A 247 -9.43 3.31 22.74
C GLY A 247 -8.77 3.61 21.41
N ILE A 248 -9.52 3.44 20.31
CA ILE A 248 -9.12 3.81 18.94
C ILE A 248 -8.64 5.26 18.86
N PHE A 249 -9.35 6.18 19.52
CA PHE A 249 -9.02 7.60 19.54
C PHE A 249 -7.66 7.85 20.21
N GLY A 250 -7.41 7.19 21.35
CA GLY A 250 -6.13 7.29 22.06
C GLY A 250 -4.97 6.73 21.24
N ALA A 251 -5.15 5.58 20.60
CA ALA A 251 -4.14 4.96 19.73
C ALA A 251 -3.78 5.87 18.54
N PHE A 252 -4.77 6.48 17.89
CA PHE A 252 -4.53 7.41 16.80
C PHE A 252 -3.77 8.67 17.26
N LEU A 253 -4.20 9.30 18.37
CA LEU A 253 -3.50 10.46 18.91
C LEU A 253 -2.05 10.14 19.27
N ALA A 254 -1.80 8.95 19.84
CA ALA A 254 -0.43 8.49 20.12
C ALA A 254 0.38 8.41 18.82
N GLY A 255 -0.17 7.82 17.75
CA GLY A 255 0.46 7.74 16.45
C GLY A 255 0.77 9.12 15.86
N LEU A 256 -0.16 10.06 15.95
CA LEU A 256 0.02 11.44 15.48
C LEU A 256 1.12 12.18 16.24
N ILE A 257 1.21 11.99 17.55
CA ILE A 257 2.26 12.59 18.39
C ILE A 257 3.63 11.94 18.11
N LEU A 258 3.66 10.62 17.95
CA LEU A 258 4.87 9.85 17.69
C LEU A 258 5.41 10.00 16.27
N ASN A 259 4.59 10.38 15.31
CA ASN A 259 4.96 10.61 13.90
C ASN A 259 6.21 11.48 13.75
N ARG A 260 6.34 12.52 14.59
CA ARG A 260 7.52 13.40 14.57
C ARG A 260 8.81 12.70 15.02
N TYR A 261 8.70 11.64 15.84
CA TYR A 261 9.83 10.95 16.46
C TYR A 261 10.20 9.64 15.77
N ILE A 262 9.32 9.14 14.93
CA ILE A 262 9.51 7.90 14.15
C ILE A 262 9.47 8.25 12.67
N PRO A 263 10.64 8.49 12.04
CA PRO A 263 10.69 8.76 10.61
C PRO A 263 10.12 7.59 9.80
N SER A 264 9.40 7.89 8.72
CA SER A 264 8.77 6.90 7.84
C SER A 264 9.79 5.95 7.16
N VAL A 265 11.06 6.32 7.10
CA VAL A 265 12.16 5.52 6.52
C VAL A 265 13.11 5.07 7.67
N SER A 266 12.57 4.57 8.76
CA SER A 266 13.38 4.11 9.89
C SER A 266 13.22 2.60 10.11
N PRO A 267 14.26 1.91 10.64
CA PRO A 267 14.17 0.49 11.00
C PRO A 267 13.04 0.20 12.00
N LEU A 268 12.72 1.17 12.87
CA LEU A 268 11.63 1.05 13.83
C LEU A 268 10.26 1.08 13.12
N MET A 269 10.07 1.97 12.14
CA MET A 269 8.83 2.04 11.36
C MET A 269 8.60 0.75 10.59
N ASN A 270 9.63 0.22 9.92
CA ASN A 270 9.54 -1.03 9.17
C ASN A 270 9.09 -2.20 10.06
N ARG A 271 9.59 -2.27 11.31
CA ARG A 271 9.15 -3.32 12.26
C ARG A 271 7.71 -3.14 12.70
N LEU A 272 7.31 -1.90 12.98
CA LEU A 272 5.92 -1.60 13.31
C LEU A 272 4.99 -2.01 12.17
N GLU A 273 5.31 -1.64 10.93
CA GLU A 273 4.55 -2.02 9.75
C GLU A 273 4.52 -3.54 9.56
N PHE A 274 5.66 -4.21 9.66
CA PHE A 274 5.76 -5.65 9.47
C PHE A 274 4.86 -6.42 10.44
N ILE A 275 4.98 -6.17 11.75
CA ILE A 275 4.20 -6.89 12.76
C ILE A 275 2.71 -6.54 12.68
N GLY A 276 2.39 -5.26 12.46
CA GLY A 276 1.02 -4.83 12.26
C GLY A 276 0.35 -5.55 11.11
N ASN A 277 1.01 -5.56 9.98
CA ASN A 277 0.50 -6.11 8.74
C ASN A 277 0.55 -7.65 8.69
N ALA A 278 1.53 -8.28 9.34
CA ALA A 278 1.67 -9.74 9.35
C ALA A 278 0.74 -10.44 10.34
N LEU A 279 0.43 -9.79 11.48
CA LEU A 279 -0.28 -10.47 12.57
C LEU A 279 -1.51 -9.68 13.05
N PHE A 280 -1.34 -8.47 13.55
CA PHE A 280 -2.40 -7.79 14.29
C PHE A 280 -3.58 -7.37 13.41
N ILE A 281 -3.31 -6.79 12.25
CA ILE A 281 -4.37 -6.34 11.32
C ILE A 281 -5.17 -7.52 10.76
N PRO A 282 -4.54 -8.61 10.28
CA PRO A 282 -5.26 -9.82 9.89
C PRO A 282 -6.10 -10.43 10.98
N TYR A 283 -5.55 -10.51 12.19
CA TYR A 283 -6.27 -11.04 13.34
C TYR A 283 -7.55 -10.22 13.62
N PHE A 284 -7.45 -8.90 13.55
CA PHE A 284 -8.61 -8.00 13.64
C PHE A 284 -9.66 -8.29 12.57
N LEU A 285 -9.25 -8.44 11.31
CA LEU A 285 -10.17 -8.70 10.19
C LEU A 285 -10.92 -10.03 10.36
N ILE A 286 -10.22 -11.08 10.80
CA ILE A 286 -10.81 -12.39 11.11
C ILE A 286 -11.79 -12.25 12.29
N SER A 287 -11.38 -11.55 13.35
CA SER A 287 -12.21 -11.29 14.55
C SER A 287 -13.51 -10.56 14.20
N VAL A 288 -13.45 -9.58 13.29
CA VAL A 288 -14.66 -8.90 12.79
C VAL A 288 -15.56 -9.87 12.04
N GLY A 289 -14.98 -10.73 11.19
CA GLY A 289 -15.73 -11.74 10.47
C GLY A 289 -16.48 -12.71 11.38
N MET A 290 -15.87 -13.15 12.47
CA MET A 290 -16.48 -14.07 13.44
C MET A 290 -17.73 -13.54 14.15
N LEU A 291 -17.92 -12.22 14.15
CA LEU A 291 -19.11 -11.58 14.74
C LEU A 291 -20.35 -11.65 13.82
N ILE A 292 -20.16 -11.97 12.56
CA ILE A 292 -21.19 -11.87 11.52
C ILE A 292 -22.03 -13.14 11.49
N ASP A 293 -23.33 -13.00 11.75
CA ASP A 293 -24.32 -14.10 11.61
C ASP A 293 -25.05 -13.98 10.27
N ILE A 294 -24.64 -14.82 9.31
CA ILE A 294 -25.28 -14.89 7.99
C ILE A 294 -26.62 -15.62 8.06
N THR A 295 -26.84 -16.50 9.03
CA THR A 295 -28.05 -17.34 9.11
C THR A 295 -29.31 -16.51 9.33
N VAL A 296 -29.17 -15.32 9.89
CA VAL A 296 -30.26 -14.40 10.20
C VAL A 296 -30.93 -13.87 8.94
N LEU A 297 -30.18 -13.75 7.84
CA LEU A 297 -30.76 -13.32 6.54
C LEU A 297 -31.92 -14.21 6.06
N TYR A 298 -31.93 -15.47 6.48
CA TYR A 298 -32.96 -16.42 6.08
C TYR A 298 -34.11 -16.54 7.10
N LYS A 299 -33.91 -16.04 8.34
CA LYS A 299 -34.89 -16.23 9.43
C LYS A 299 -35.92 -15.13 9.50
N THR A 300 -35.56 -13.90 9.23
CA THR A 300 -36.45 -12.73 9.43
C THR A 300 -36.37 -11.76 8.23
N PRO A 301 -37.41 -11.68 7.38
CA PRO A 301 -37.41 -10.77 6.22
C PRO A 301 -37.19 -9.30 6.59
N PHE A 302 -37.60 -8.89 7.78
CA PHE A 302 -37.43 -7.52 8.27
C PHE A 302 -35.96 -7.13 8.44
N VAL A 303 -35.08 -8.08 8.79
CA VAL A 303 -33.63 -7.86 8.86
C VAL A 303 -33.06 -7.44 7.50
N ILE A 304 -33.56 -8.01 6.40
CA ILE A 304 -33.15 -7.63 5.05
C ILE A 304 -33.52 -6.17 4.76
N VAL A 305 -34.71 -5.75 5.18
CA VAL A 305 -35.19 -4.36 5.02
C VAL A 305 -34.33 -3.40 5.82
N ILE A 306 -34.03 -3.73 7.09
CA ILE A 306 -33.13 -2.93 7.94
C ILE A 306 -31.75 -2.83 7.28
N THR A 307 -31.14 -3.97 6.93
CA THR A 307 -29.81 -4.01 6.32
C THR A 307 -29.75 -3.19 5.04
N THR A 308 -30.72 -3.40 4.14
CA THR A 308 -30.75 -2.68 2.84
C THR A 308 -30.93 -1.19 3.04
N SER A 309 -31.81 -0.77 3.96
CA SER A 309 -32.04 0.63 4.28
C SER A 309 -30.75 1.26 4.86
N LEU A 310 -30.12 0.64 5.84
CA LEU A 310 -28.88 1.16 6.45
C LEU A 310 -27.74 1.24 5.41
N VAL A 311 -27.53 0.16 4.65
CA VAL A 311 -26.49 0.16 3.60
C VAL A 311 -26.78 1.24 2.56
N PHE A 312 -28.01 1.35 2.06
CA PHE A 312 -28.33 2.31 1.00
C PHE A 312 -28.17 3.76 1.50
N PHE A 313 -28.87 4.17 2.56
CA PHE A 313 -28.86 5.55 3.01
C PHE A 313 -27.51 5.95 3.63
N GLY A 314 -26.84 5.05 4.34
CA GLY A 314 -25.53 5.29 4.89
C GLY A 314 -24.45 5.43 3.80
N THR A 315 -24.40 4.49 2.83
CA THR A 315 -23.41 4.55 1.75
C THR A 315 -23.66 5.70 0.78
N VAL A 316 -24.92 5.99 0.45
CA VAL A 316 -25.28 7.16 -0.36
C VAL A 316 -24.85 8.45 0.33
N GLY A 317 -25.13 8.57 1.63
CA GLY A 317 -24.68 9.74 2.42
C GLY A 317 -23.17 9.93 2.38
N LYS A 318 -22.40 8.85 2.58
CA LYS A 318 -20.93 8.85 2.50
C LYS A 318 -20.43 9.17 1.07
N ALA A 319 -21.05 8.57 0.05
CA ALA A 319 -20.70 8.84 -1.35
C ALA A 319 -20.94 10.30 -1.70
N VAL A 320 -22.12 10.84 -1.40
CA VAL A 320 -22.47 12.25 -1.65
C VAL A 320 -21.47 13.17 -0.93
N ALA A 321 -21.15 12.89 0.34
CA ALA A 321 -20.16 13.66 1.09
C ALA A 321 -18.79 13.67 0.40
N ALA A 322 -18.29 12.49 0.00
CA ALA A 322 -16.97 12.34 -0.60
C ALA A 322 -16.89 13.03 -1.98
N TYR A 323 -17.86 12.78 -2.85
CA TYR A 323 -17.87 13.38 -4.19
C TYR A 323 -18.16 14.88 -4.18
N LEU A 324 -19.04 15.35 -3.28
CA LEU A 324 -19.33 16.78 -3.09
C LEU A 324 -18.06 17.52 -2.67
N ILE A 325 -17.38 17.03 -1.66
CA ILE A 325 -16.14 17.64 -1.14
C ILE A 325 -15.01 17.57 -2.17
N ALA A 326 -14.86 16.45 -2.87
CA ALA A 326 -13.88 16.34 -3.95
C ALA A 326 -14.13 17.38 -5.06
N LYS A 327 -15.41 17.65 -5.41
CA LYS A 327 -15.80 18.66 -6.40
C LYS A 327 -15.60 20.08 -5.87
N VAL A 328 -16.03 20.37 -4.64
CA VAL A 328 -15.93 21.72 -4.03
C VAL A 328 -14.46 22.13 -3.87
N PHE A 329 -13.60 21.23 -3.45
CA PHE A 329 -12.17 21.52 -3.28
C PHE A 329 -11.35 21.29 -4.54
N LYS A 330 -12.00 20.97 -5.68
CA LYS A 330 -11.34 20.74 -6.97
C LYS A 330 -10.18 19.75 -6.85
N LEU A 331 -10.42 18.63 -6.17
CA LEU A 331 -9.42 17.59 -5.98
C LEU A 331 -9.18 16.83 -7.28
N GLN A 332 -8.09 16.09 -7.33
CA GLN A 332 -7.71 15.26 -8.48
C GLN A 332 -8.80 14.26 -8.88
N LYS A 333 -8.77 13.84 -10.15
CA LYS A 333 -9.63 12.78 -10.67
C LYS A 333 -9.55 11.55 -9.75
N HIS A 334 -10.66 10.92 -9.46
CA HIS A 334 -10.80 9.77 -8.56
C HIS A 334 -10.61 10.05 -7.04
N ALA A 335 -10.35 11.30 -6.63
CA ALA A 335 -10.25 11.64 -5.21
C ALA A 335 -11.53 11.34 -4.44
N GLY A 336 -12.70 11.66 -5.01
CA GLY A 336 -14.00 11.35 -4.40
C GLY A 336 -14.22 9.85 -4.20
N GLN A 337 -13.81 9.03 -5.19
CA GLN A 337 -13.89 7.57 -5.09
C GLN A 337 -12.99 7.03 -3.97
N MET A 338 -11.76 7.55 -3.83
CA MET A 338 -10.85 7.19 -2.76
C MET A 338 -11.40 7.57 -1.39
N MET A 339 -11.87 8.82 -1.24
CA MET A 339 -12.46 9.32 0.00
C MET A 339 -13.68 8.50 0.40
N PHE A 340 -14.55 8.16 -0.55
CA PHE A 340 -15.71 7.29 -0.32
C PHE A 340 -15.27 5.89 0.11
N GLY A 341 -14.35 5.26 -0.60
CA GLY A 341 -13.87 3.91 -0.26
C GLY A 341 -13.30 3.83 1.15
N LEU A 342 -12.52 4.83 1.57
CA LEU A 342 -11.94 4.87 2.92
C LEU A 342 -12.96 5.18 4.02
N THR A 343 -14.06 5.88 3.72
CA THR A 343 -15.06 6.28 4.72
C THR A 343 -16.33 5.41 4.72
N ALA A 344 -16.46 4.45 3.81
CA ALA A 344 -17.66 3.63 3.67
C ALA A 344 -17.70 2.40 4.60
N ALA A 345 -16.55 1.95 5.14
CA ALA A 345 -16.49 0.75 5.96
C ALA A 345 -16.93 0.99 7.39
N HIS A 346 -17.67 0.02 7.94
CA HIS A 346 -18.06 -0.03 9.33
C HIS A 346 -17.48 -1.31 9.96
N ALA A 347 -17.06 -1.24 11.25
CA ALA A 347 -16.47 -2.38 11.93
C ALA A 347 -16.66 -2.30 13.46
N ALA A 348 -15.59 -2.53 14.22
CA ALA A 348 -15.63 -2.66 15.66
C ALA A 348 -16.26 -1.45 16.40
N GLY A 349 -16.01 -0.21 15.93
CA GLY A 349 -16.65 0.97 16.51
C GLY A 349 -18.19 0.93 16.42
N SER A 350 -18.70 0.47 15.27
CA SER A 350 -20.15 0.29 15.07
C SER A 350 -20.72 -0.79 15.99
N ILE A 351 -19.98 -1.88 16.20
CA ILE A 351 -20.37 -2.96 17.11
C ILE A 351 -20.33 -2.46 18.56
N ALA A 352 -19.29 -1.71 18.94
CA ALA A 352 -19.18 -1.15 20.29
C ALA A 352 -20.38 -0.24 20.61
N MET A 353 -20.76 0.66 19.69
CA MET A 353 -21.94 1.51 19.86
C MET A 353 -23.25 0.70 19.97
N LEU A 354 -23.36 -0.37 19.18
CA LEU A 354 -24.51 -1.28 19.22
C LEU A 354 -24.61 -2.03 20.55
N LEU A 355 -23.47 -2.52 21.09
CA LEU A 355 -23.42 -3.19 22.39
C LEU A 355 -23.79 -2.25 23.55
N VAL A 356 -23.34 -0.98 23.50
CA VAL A 356 -23.79 0.04 24.46
C VAL A 356 -25.31 0.21 24.38
N GLY A 357 -25.90 0.23 23.17
CA GLY A 357 -27.35 0.29 23.02
C GLY A 357 -28.08 -0.93 23.63
N LEU A 358 -27.50 -2.12 23.56
CA LEU A 358 -28.02 -3.34 24.19
C LEU A 358 -27.91 -3.29 25.73
N GLU A 359 -26.82 -2.76 26.27
CA GLU A 359 -26.60 -2.64 27.71
C GLU A 359 -27.62 -1.68 28.37
N ILE A 360 -27.95 -0.58 27.70
CA ILE A 360 -28.98 0.36 28.18
C ILE A 360 -30.34 -0.34 28.33
N ALA A 361 -30.67 -1.27 27.42
CA ALA A 361 -31.90 -2.05 27.51
C ALA A 361 -31.91 -3.05 28.69
N LYS A 362 -30.75 -3.61 29.06
CA LYS A 362 -30.60 -4.56 30.20
C LYS A 362 -30.66 -3.89 31.55
N ASN A 363 -30.23 -2.64 31.70
CA ASN A 363 -30.16 -1.93 32.96
C ASN A 363 -31.50 -1.29 33.42
N GLY A 364 -32.64 -1.74 32.86
CA GLY A 364 -33.97 -1.34 33.34
C GLY A 364 -34.57 -0.11 32.67
N GLY A 365 -34.05 0.26 31.50
CA GLY A 365 -34.74 1.21 30.63
C GLY A 365 -36.09 0.67 30.18
N SER A 366 -37.10 1.51 30.17
CA SER A 366 -38.49 1.16 29.88
C SER A 366 -38.72 0.73 28.39
N GLU A 367 -37.75 0.87 27.49
CA GLU A 367 -37.79 0.45 26.12
C GLU A 367 -36.53 -0.30 25.73
N GLN A 368 -36.67 -1.40 25.00
CA GLN A 368 -35.52 -2.06 24.32
C GLN A 368 -35.03 -1.14 23.20
N ILE A 369 -33.91 -0.44 23.41
CA ILE A 369 -33.32 0.45 22.39
C ILE A 369 -32.88 -0.35 21.15
N VAL A 370 -32.40 -1.58 21.35
CA VAL A 370 -31.94 -2.44 20.26
C VAL A 370 -32.69 -3.77 20.29
N THR A 371 -33.47 -4.04 19.24
CA THR A 371 -34.07 -5.36 19.03
C THR A 371 -33.06 -6.32 18.37
N ASN A 372 -33.30 -7.64 18.47
CA ASN A 372 -32.45 -8.63 17.79
C ASN A 372 -32.40 -8.43 16.28
N ASP A 373 -33.47 -7.96 15.66
CA ASP A 373 -33.50 -7.70 14.23
C ASP A 373 -32.60 -6.51 13.85
N VAL A 374 -32.58 -5.46 14.68
CA VAL A 374 -31.68 -4.32 14.49
C VAL A 374 -30.22 -4.74 14.67
N LEU A 375 -29.92 -5.53 15.73
CA LEU A 375 -28.60 -6.09 15.95
C LEU A 375 -28.09 -6.85 14.71
N ASN A 376 -28.91 -7.77 14.24
CA ASN A 376 -28.60 -8.62 13.10
C ASN A 376 -28.45 -7.82 11.80
N GLY A 377 -29.33 -6.85 11.59
CA GLY A 377 -29.27 -5.96 10.41
C GLY A 377 -27.98 -5.14 10.36
N VAL A 378 -27.52 -4.63 11.51
CA VAL A 378 -26.24 -3.90 11.60
C VAL A 378 -25.05 -4.81 11.37
N VAL A 379 -25.06 -6.04 11.88
CA VAL A 379 -23.96 -7.00 11.68
C VAL A 379 -23.80 -7.38 10.21
N VAL A 380 -24.91 -7.63 9.50
CA VAL A 380 -24.86 -7.90 8.06
C VAL A 380 -24.45 -6.66 7.26
N MET A 381 -24.92 -5.47 7.64
CA MET A 381 -24.49 -4.20 7.06
C MET A 381 -22.97 -4.02 7.17
N ILE A 382 -22.35 -4.39 8.28
CA ILE A 382 -20.90 -4.32 8.47
C ILE A 382 -20.18 -5.15 7.39
N LEU A 383 -20.61 -6.40 7.15
CA LEU A 383 -20.01 -7.24 6.10
C LEU A 383 -20.09 -6.57 4.72
N ILE A 384 -21.30 -6.12 4.34
CA ILE A 384 -21.52 -5.51 3.03
C ILE A 384 -20.67 -4.26 2.85
N THR A 385 -20.63 -3.39 3.86
CA THR A 385 -19.86 -2.14 3.78
C THR A 385 -18.34 -2.38 3.79
N CYS A 386 -17.83 -3.38 4.52
CA CYS A 386 -16.42 -3.78 4.47
C CYS A 386 -16.00 -4.27 3.07
N VAL A 387 -16.83 -5.12 2.45
CA VAL A 387 -16.60 -5.63 1.11
C VAL A 387 -16.62 -4.49 0.09
N LEU A 388 -17.67 -3.66 0.13
CA LEU A 388 -17.84 -2.50 -0.76
C LEU A 388 -16.64 -1.54 -0.65
N ALA A 389 -16.28 -1.16 0.57
CA ALA A 389 -15.15 -0.26 0.83
C ALA A 389 -13.83 -0.79 0.29
N SER A 390 -13.57 -2.08 0.46
CA SER A 390 -12.34 -2.72 -0.02
C SER A 390 -12.23 -2.68 -1.55
N PHE A 391 -13.31 -3.04 -2.25
CA PHE A 391 -13.33 -2.98 -3.73
C PHE A 391 -13.21 -1.55 -4.26
N VAL A 392 -13.94 -0.61 -3.67
CA VAL A 392 -13.91 0.79 -4.09
C VAL A 392 -12.53 1.39 -3.85
N THR A 393 -11.93 1.15 -2.68
CA THR A 393 -10.59 1.65 -2.34
C THR A 393 -9.53 1.06 -3.28
N GLN A 394 -9.59 -0.24 -3.58
CA GLN A 394 -8.66 -0.87 -4.50
C GLN A 394 -8.77 -0.29 -5.92
N SER A 395 -10.00 -0.15 -6.44
CA SER A 395 -10.24 0.47 -7.74
C SER A 395 -9.77 1.93 -7.79
N ALA A 396 -10.05 2.70 -6.73
CA ALA A 396 -9.61 4.08 -6.62
C ALA A 396 -8.08 4.19 -6.56
N SER A 397 -7.42 3.33 -5.79
CA SER A 397 -5.96 3.29 -5.67
C SER A 397 -5.30 3.02 -7.02
N GLN A 398 -5.77 2.01 -7.75
CA GLN A 398 -5.27 1.70 -9.10
C GLN A 398 -5.41 2.90 -10.05
N LYS A 399 -6.61 3.53 -10.09
CA LYS A 399 -6.87 4.68 -10.96
C LYS A 399 -6.07 5.91 -10.58
N MET A 400 -5.82 6.13 -9.28
CA MET A 400 -5.02 7.26 -8.81
C MET A 400 -3.54 7.08 -9.16
N VAL A 401 -2.99 5.87 -9.01
CA VAL A 401 -1.61 5.60 -9.42
C VAL A 401 -1.43 5.85 -10.92
N VAL A 402 -2.37 5.40 -11.75
CA VAL A 402 -2.33 5.68 -13.20
C VAL A 402 -2.42 7.18 -13.47
N ALA A 403 -3.36 7.88 -12.83
CA ALA A 403 -3.53 9.32 -13.03
C ALA A 403 -2.31 10.12 -12.54
N ASP A 404 -1.70 9.75 -11.41
CA ASP A 404 -0.48 10.40 -10.92
C ASP A 404 0.69 10.17 -11.87
N ASN A 405 0.81 8.96 -12.39
CA ASN A 405 1.81 8.62 -13.40
C ASN A 405 1.61 9.42 -14.70
N MET A 406 0.40 9.80 -15.07
CA MET A 406 0.10 10.67 -16.22
C MET A 406 0.36 12.16 -15.92
N ILE A 407 0.09 12.63 -14.70
CA ILE A 407 0.23 14.03 -14.29
C ILE A 407 1.68 14.39 -13.95
N SER A 408 2.51 13.44 -13.50
CA SER A 408 3.95 13.67 -13.28
C SER A 408 4.70 14.06 -14.56
N ASN A 409 3.99 14.20 -15.63
CA ASN A 409 4.42 14.60 -16.97
C ASN A 409 4.23 16.07 -17.32
N GLU A 410 3.53 16.89 -16.52
CA GLU A 410 3.66 18.33 -16.64
C GLU A 410 4.97 18.78 -15.98
N PRO A 411 5.69 19.77 -16.53
CA PRO A 411 6.90 20.28 -15.92
C PRO A 411 6.53 21.01 -14.62
N SER A 412 6.12 20.25 -13.59
CA SER A 412 6.07 20.77 -12.25
C SER A 412 7.50 20.94 -11.77
N ASN A 413 7.80 22.05 -11.13
CA ASN A 413 9.08 22.44 -10.52
C ASN A 413 9.65 21.48 -9.46
N ASN A 414 9.24 20.22 -9.42
CA ASN A 414 9.97 19.13 -8.82
C ASN A 414 10.96 18.64 -9.86
N ILE A 415 12.11 19.26 -9.86
CA ILE A 415 13.33 18.90 -10.56
C ILE A 415 13.51 17.39 -10.32
N ASP A 416 13.22 16.59 -11.36
CA ASP A 416 13.73 15.24 -11.45
C ASP A 416 15.25 15.40 -11.51
N ASP A 417 15.87 15.23 -10.36
CA ASP A 417 17.31 15.46 -10.19
C ASP A 417 18.01 14.28 -10.82
N GLU A 418 18.03 14.23 -12.15
CA GLU A 418 18.59 13.14 -12.95
C GLU A 418 20.10 13.04 -12.72
N ARG A 419 20.49 12.46 -11.59
CA ARG A 419 21.86 12.13 -11.25
C ARG A 419 22.08 10.65 -11.46
N ILE A 420 22.86 10.32 -12.48
CA ILE A 420 23.12 8.94 -12.87
C ILE A 420 24.42 8.49 -12.20
N LEU A 421 24.32 7.40 -11.41
CA LEU A 421 25.47 6.71 -10.83
C LEU A 421 25.91 5.54 -11.71
N ILE A 422 27.17 5.49 -12.08
CA ILE A 422 27.75 4.48 -12.96
C ILE A 422 28.83 3.71 -12.19
N PRO A 423 28.51 2.60 -11.53
CA PRO A 423 29.50 1.71 -10.94
C PRO A 423 30.27 0.98 -12.03
N VAL A 424 31.58 1.20 -12.10
CA VAL A 424 32.46 0.59 -13.10
C VAL A 424 33.58 -0.18 -12.40
N LYS A 425 33.69 -1.48 -12.70
CA LYS A 425 34.76 -2.33 -12.20
C LYS A 425 35.77 -2.66 -13.29
N TYR A 426 35.31 -2.90 -14.50
CA TYR A 426 36.13 -3.41 -15.61
C TYR A 426 36.25 -2.38 -16.71
N PRO A 427 37.49 -2.19 -17.26
CA PRO A 427 37.72 -1.23 -18.33
C PRO A 427 36.92 -1.52 -19.61
N GLU A 428 36.64 -2.81 -19.88
CA GLU A 428 35.95 -3.28 -21.07
C GLU A 428 34.52 -2.75 -21.21
N CYS A 429 33.82 -2.56 -20.09
CA CYS A 429 32.46 -2.07 -20.07
C CYS A 429 32.36 -0.55 -19.84
N ALA A 430 33.46 0.12 -19.49
CA ALA A 430 33.44 1.50 -19.06
C ALA A 430 32.90 2.45 -20.15
N ASP A 431 33.45 2.34 -21.34
CA ASP A 431 33.12 3.20 -22.49
C ASP A 431 31.67 2.99 -22.95
N SER A 432 31.19 1.74 -22.93
CA SER A 432 29.81 1.38 -23.29
C SER A 432 28.80 1.88 -22.25
N LEU A 433 29.11 1.78 -20.96
CA LEU A 433 28.24 2.27 -19.88
C LEU A 433 28.18 3.81 -19.86
N LEU A 434 29.31 4.46 -20.11
CA LEU A 434 29.34 5.92 -20.27
C LEU A 434 28.50 6.35 -21.47
N GLY A 435 28.67 5.70 -22.63
CA GLY A 435 27.89 5.98 -23.83
C GLY A 435 26.38 5.82 -23.57
N LEU A 436 25.97 4.75 -22.88
CA LEU A 436 24.58 4.55 -22.50
C LEU A 436 24.06 5.65 -21.55
N ALA A 437 24.85 6.05 -20.56
CA ALA A 437 24.48 7.12 -19.64
C ALA A 437 24.30 8.47 -20.36
N LEU A 438 25.17 8.76 -21.36
CA LEU A 438 25.07 9.95 -22.19
C LEU A 438 23.79 9.96 -23.03
N LEU A 439 23.34 8.80 -23.54
CA LEU A 439 22.07 8.69 -24.30
C LEU A 439 20.82 8.79 -23.42
N ILE A 440 20.92 8.32 -22.18
CA ILE A 440 19.79 8.33 -21.23
C ILE A 440 19.58 9.71 -20.61
N ARG A 441 20.66 10.43 -20.30
CA ARG A 441 20.60 11.70 -19.59
C ARG A 441 19.73 12.76 -20.29
N ASN A 442 19.20 13.70 -19.53
CA ASN A 442 18.54 14.86 -20.07
C ASN A 442 19.57 16.01 -20.31
N PRO A 443 19.90 16.35 -21.55
CA PRO A 443 20.89 17.38 -21.84
C PRO A 443 20.46 18.78 -21.35
N LYS A 444 19.15 19.02 -21.17
CA LYS A 444 18.61 20.31 -20.71
C LYS A 444 18.93 20.58 -19.23
N LEU A 445 19.11 19.54 -18.41
CA LEU A 445 19.34 19.69 -16.96
C LEU A 445 20.80 19.99 -16.62
N LYS A 446 21.76 19.86 -17.54
CA LYS A 446 23.20 20.11 -17.33
C LYS A 446 23.76 19.44 -16.05
N ARG A 447 23.25 18.27 -15.68
CA ARG A 447 23.70 17.51 -14.49
C ARG A 447 24.96 16.71 -14.81
N GLU A 448 25.82 16.57 -13.79
CA GLU A 448 26.99 15.73 -13.85
C GLU A 448 26.64 14.24 -13.76
N LEU A 449 27.45 13.39 -14.38
CA LEU A 449 27.42 11.95 -14.17
C LEU A 449 28.37 11.59 -13.02
N ILE A 450 28.06 10.53 -12.30
CA ILE A 450 28.86 10.06 -11.15
C ILE A 450 29.44 8.69 -11.51
N ALA A 451 30.75 8.65 -11.70
CA ALA A 451 31.47 7.41 -11.98
C ALA A 451 32.09 6.87 -10.68
N LEU A 452 31.75 5.64 -10.32
CA LEU A 452 32.14 5.00 -9.07
C LEU A 452 32.94 3.74 -9.36
N ASN A 453 34.10 3.56 -8.71
CA ASN A 453 34.79 2.30 -8.60
C ASN A 453 34.79 1.83 -7.14
N VAL A 454 34.26 0.64 -6.86
CA VAL A 454 34.26 0.06 -5.52
C VAL A 454 35.32 -1.03 -5.43
N VAL A 455 36.21 -0.88 -4.46
CA VAL A 455 37.34 -1.78 -4.20
C VAL A 455 37.07 -2.55 -2.91
N TYR A 456 37.39 -3.84 -2.88
CA TYR A 456 37.31 -4.62 -1.66
C TYR A 456 38.36 -4.17 -0.63
N ASP A 457 38.00 -4.24 0.65
CA ASP A 457 38.89 -4.03 1.76
C ASP A 457 39.68 -5.34 2.02
N ASP A 458 40.73 -5.55 1.20
CA ASP A 458 41.57 -6.73 1.21
C ASP A 458 43.06 -6.33 1.20
N ALA A 459 43.98 -7.31 1.18
CA ALA A 459 45.41 -7.07 1.18
C ALA A 459 45.92 -6.23 -0.02
N ASP A 460 45.18 -6.19 -1.13
CA ASP A 460 45.51 -5.52 -2.38
C ASP A 460 44.85 -4.14 -2.54
N VAL A 461 44.21 -3.61 -1.49
CA VAL A 461 43.42 -2.36 -1.51
C VAL A 461 44.18 -1.22 -2.19
N ALA A 462 45.43 -0.95 -1.84
CA ALA A 462 46.22 0.17 -2.40
C ALA A 462 46.44 0.03 -3.91
N THR A 463 46.72 -1.19 -4.38
CA THR A 463 46.93 -1.49 -5.79
C THR A 463 45.60 -1.36 -6.58
N ASN A 464 44.51 -1.87 -6.00
CA ASN A 464 43.21 -1.83 -6.62
C ASN A 464 42.63 -0.41 -6.65
N GLN A 465 42.88 0.40 -5.62
CA GLN A 465 42.55 1.84 -5.61
C GLN A 465 43.26 2.60 -6.73
N ALA A 466 44.56 2.35 -6.92
CA ALA A 466 45.34 2.99 -7.99
C ALA A 466 44.84 2.63 -9.37
N LYS A 467 44.46 1.34 -9.60
CA LYS A 467 43.84 0.88 -10.84
C LYS A 467 42.48 1.53 -11.06
N GLY A 468 41.63 1.57 -10.01
CA GLY A 468 40.33 2.21 -10.05
C GLY A 468 40.41 3.71 -10.39
N LYS A 469 41.36 4.41 -9.79
CA LYS A 469 41.58 5.84 -10.07
C LYS A 469 41.95 6.09 -11.54
N ARG A 470 42.88 5.32 -12.09
CA ARG A 470 43.27 5.41 -13.51
C ARG A 470 42.09 5.12 -14.46
N LEU A 471 41.25 4.13 -14.13
CA LEU A 471 40.06 3.80 -14.90
C LEU A 471 39.07 4.97 -14.93
N LEU A 472 38.79 5.57 -13.78
CA LEU A 472 37.87 6.69 -13.66
C LEU A 472 38.42 7.97 -14.29
N GLU A 473 39.75 8.21 -14.23
CA GLU A 473 40.39 9.33 -14.92
C GLU A 473 40.26 9.22 -16.44
N LYS A 474 40.38 8.00 -17.00
CA LYS A 474 40.11 7.77 -18.41
C LYS A 474 38.66 8.09 -18.77
N LEU A 475 37.70 7.55 -18.01
CA LEU A 475 36.26 7.74 -18.22
C LEU A 475 35.87 9.22 -18.11
N SER A 476 36.45 9.97 -17.17
CA SER A 476 36.24 11.41 -17.05
C SER A 476 36.74 12.20 -18.27
N ARG A 477 37.90 11.81 -18.86
CA ARG A 477 38.39 12.41 -20.09
C ARG A 477 37.49 12.13 -21.29
N ASP A 478 37.00 10.88 -21.39
CA ASP A 478 36.11 10.47 -22.50
C ASP A 478 34.76 11.21 -22.39
N ALA A 479 34.25 11.41 -21.19
CA ALA A 479 33.03 12.21 -20.97
C ALA A 479 33.24 13.71 -21.25
N ALA A 480 34.41 14.26 -20.91
CA ALA A 480 34.77 15.65 -21.21
C ALA A 480 34.78 15.93 -22.71
N ALA A 481 35.14 14.95 -23.55
CA ALA A 481 35.02 15.06 -25.00
C ALA A 481 33.57 15.22 -25.48
N SER A 482 32.58 14.87 -24.66
CA SER A 482 31.15 15.08 -24.90
C SER A 482 30.58 16.28 -24.13
N GLU A 483 31.42 17.16 -23.60
CA GLU A 483 31.06 18.33 -22.79
C GLU A 483 30.21 17.99 -21.55
N VAL A 484 30.40 16.80 -20.97
CA VAL A 484 29.66 16.33 -19.79
C VAL A 484 30.58 16.23 -18.58
N PRO A 485 30.31 16.97 -17.49
CA PRO A 485 31.08 16.85 -16.28
C PRO A 485 30.82 15.49 -15.61
N VAL A 486 31.88 14.82 -15.14
CA VAL A 486 31.82 13.55 -14.43
C VAL A 486 32.56 13.69 -13.11
N THR A 487 31.87 13.47 -12.01
CA THR A 487 32.46 13.30 -10.69
C THR A 487 32.92 11.86 -10.53
N THR A 488 34.17 11.67 -10.13
CA THR A 488 34.80 10.34 -9.99
C THR A 488 35.07 10.03 -8.52
N GLN A 489 34.69 8.82 -8.08
CA GLN A 489 34.99 8.35 -6.72
C GLN A 489 35.49 6.90 -6.72
N VAL A 490 36.61 6.66 -6.04
CA VAL A 490 37.05 5.29 -5.67
C VAL A 490 36.67 5.09 -4.21
N ARG A 491 35.94 4.02 -3.93
CA ARG A 491 35.46 3.71 -2.58
C ARG A 491 35.94 2.33 -2.14
N VAL A 492 36.43 2.23 -0.93
CA VAL A 492 36.74 0.95 -0.28
C VAL A 492 35.49 0.47 0.47
N ALA A 493 35.13 -0.79 0.29
CA ALA A 493 34.00 -1.39 1.00
C ALA A 493 34.21 -2.90 1.20
N VAL A 494 33.67 -3.41 2.29
CA VAL A 494 33.68 -4.86 2.58
C VAL A 494 32.78 -5.62 1.57
N ASN A 495 31.76 -4.96 1.07
CA ASN A 495 30.84 -5.50 0.05
C ASN A 495 30.57 -4.45 -1.02
N ILE A 496 30.69 -4.85 -2.31
CA ILE A 496 30.50 -3.96 -3.46
C ILE A 496 29.10 -3.33 -3.46
N ALA A 497 28.05 -4.11 -3.16
CA ALA A 497 26.69 -3.60 -3.14
C ALA A 497 26.52 -2.49 -2.07
N ASN A 498 27.11 -2.64 -0.90
CA ASN A 498 27.08 -1.62 0.14
C ASN A 498 27.86 -0.36 -0.27
N GLY A 499 29.02 -0.53 -0.94
CA GLY A 499 29.77 0.60 -1.50
C GLY A 499 28.94 1.42 -2.49
N ILE A 500 28.19 0.76 -3.36
CA ILE A 500 27.27 1.40 -4.32
C ILE A 500 26.12 2.10 -3.59
N LYS A 501 25.52 1.46 -2.59
CA LYS A 501 24.42 2.05 -1.79
C LYS A 501 24.86 3.34 -1.08
N HIS A 502 26.02 3.32 -0.44
CA HIS A 502 26.53 4.50 0.24
C HIS A 502 26.83 5.64 -0.72
N ALA A 503 27.41 5.35 -1.89
CA ALA A 503 27.62 6.36 -2.92
C ALA A 503 26.30 6.89 -3.48
N PHE A 504 25.31 6.02 -3.71
CA PHE A 504 23.97 6.41 -4.14
C PHE A 504 23.33 7.43 -3.19
N GLN A 505 23.41 7.18 -1.88
CA GLN A 505 22.90 8.09 -0.85
C GLN A 505 23.70 9.38 -0.74
N GLU A 506 25.03 9.30 -0.76
CA GLU A 506 25.94 10.45 -0.63
C GLU A 506 25.75 11.46 -1.77
N PHE A 507 25.63 10.96 -3.00
CA PHE A 507 25.45 11.81 -4.17
C PHE A 507 24.01 12.14 -4.49
N ASN A 508 23.03 11.63 -3.71
CA ASN A 508 21.60 11.73 -4.01
C ASN A 508 21.30 11.32 -5.46
N ALA A 509 21.87 10.19 -5.89
CA ALA A 509 21.64 9.71 -7.25
C ALA A 509 20.17 9.28 -7.44
N SER A 510 19.64 9.44 -8.65
CA SER A 510 18.25 9.09 -8.96
C SER A 510 18.13 7.75 -9.70
N GLU A 511 19.21 7.31 -10.34
CA GLU A 511 19.24 6.04 -11.08
C GLU A 511 20.67 5.47 -11.13
N ILE A 512 20.77 4.16 -11.34
CA ILE A 512 22.05 3.44 -11.37
C ILE A 512 22.16 2.67 -12.68
N ILE A 513 23.29 2.81 -13.39
CA ILE A 513 23.59 2.04 -14.61
C ILE A 513 24.76 1.11 -14.33
N ILE A 514 24.55 -0.20 -14.39
CA ILE A 514 25.55 -1.24 -14.06
C ILE A 514 25.81 -2.13 -15.27
N GLY A 515 27.08 -2.49 -15.52
CA GLY A 515 27.46 -3.46 -16.54
C GLY A 515 27.15 -4.91 -16.12
N MET A 516 26.61 -5.69 -17.05
CA MET A 516 26.45 -7.13 -16.90
C MET A 516 27.70 -7.86 -17.36
N HIS A 517 28.21 -8.77 -16.51
CA HIS A 517 29.41 -9.55 -16.84
C HIS A 517 29.15 -10.66 -17.85
N THR A 518 30.17 -10.91 -18.69
CA THR A 518 30.18 -11.98 -19.71
C THR A 518 30.76 -13.31 -19.20
N HIS A 519 31.48 -13.32 -18.07
CA HIS A 519 32.11 -14.53 -17.53
C HIS A 519 31.13 -15.41 -16.75
N GLN A 520 31.09 -16.72 -17.05
CA GLN A 520 30.12 -17.68 -16.52
C GLN A 520 30.09 -17.78 -14.98
N GLU A 521 31.24 -17.69 -14.31
CA GLU A 521 31.31 -17.81 -12.85
C GLU A 521 30.75 -16.59 -12.11
N VAL A 522 30.78 -15.44 -12.73
CA VAL A 522 30.29 -14.18 -12.17
C VAL A 522 28.78 -14.04 -12.32
N SER A 523 28.18 -14.69 -13.33
CA SER A 523 26.76 -14.54 -13.64
C SER A 523 25.85 -15.11 -12.53
N THR A 524 26.20 -16.27 -11.93
CA THR A 524 25.42 -16.89 -10.85
C THR A 524 25.54 -16.11 -9.54
N LYS A 525 26.73 -15.59 -9.19
CA LYS A 525 26.92 -14.70 -8.04
C LYS A 525 26.26 -13.33 -8.25
N PHE A 526 26.26 -12.81 -9.45
CA PHE A 526 25.69 -11.52 -9.78
C PHE A 526 24.15 -11.52 -9.61
N TRP A 527 23.46 -12.57 -10.08
CA TRP A 527 22.02 -12.71 -9.91
C TRP A 527 21.60 -13.24 -8.52
N GLY A 528 22.52 -13.81 -7.73
CA GLY A 528 22.29 -14.29 -6.38
C GLY A 528 22.51 -13.20 -5.33
N GLU A 529 23.62 -13.34 -4.59
CA GLU A 529 23.92 -12.48 -3.43
C GLU A 529 24.09 -10.99 -3.75
N PHE A 530 24.76 -10.66 -4.86
CA PHE A 530 24.98 -9.26 -5.24
C PHE A 530 23.67 -8.57 -5.59
N HIS A 531 22.85 -9.21 -6.41
CA HIS A 531 21.53 -8.69 -6.79
C HIS A 531 20.65 -8.47 -5.57
N GLN A 532 20.47 -9.49 -4.74
CA GLN A 532 19.68 -9.37 -3.50
C GLN A 532 20.24 -8.30 -2.58
N SER A 533 21.56 -8.26 -2.40
CA SER A 533 22.21 -7.25 -1.56
C SER A 533 22.03 -5.82 -2.12
N LEU A 534 22.12 -5.62 -3.43
CA LEU A 534 21.94 -4.31 -4.05
C LEU A 534 20.49 -3.82 -3.97
N PHE A 535 19.52 -4.69 -4.24
CA PHE A 535 18.11 -4.34 -4.26
C PHE A 535 17.53 -4.14 -2.87
N ASN A 536 18.11 -4.73 -1.83
CA ASN A 536 17.72 -4.47 -0.45
C ASN A 536 18.11 -3.03 -0.04
N GLY A 537 17.12 -2.14 -0.02
CA GLY A 537 17.26 -0.74 0.42
C GLY A 537 17.61 0.29 -0.67
N ILE A 538 17.57 -0.08 -1.95
CA ILE A 538 17.61 0.86 -3.08
C ILE A 538 16.30 0.77 -3.86
N ASN A 539 15.54 1.85 -3.90
CA ASN A 539 14.25 1.92 -4.59
C ASN A 539 14.30 2.68 -5.93
N CYS A 540 15.47 3.21 -6.32
CA CYS A 540 15.62 3.93 -7.59
C CYS A 540 15.57 2.99 -8.79
N GLN A 541 15.48 3.57 -9.99
CA GLN A 541 15.64 2.84 -11.24
C GLN A 541 17.05 2.26 -11.34
N ILE A 542 17.16 0.96 -11.66
CA ILE A 542 18.43 0.29 -11.91
C ILE A 542 18.39 -0.26 -13.33
N ILE A 543 19.39 0.11 -14.13
CA ILE A 543 19.59 -0.35 -15.50
C ILE A 543 20.83 -1.23 -15.52
N MET A 544 20.65 -2.48 -15.90
CA MET A 544 21.74 -3.42 -16.11
C MET A 544 21.94 -3.59 -17.63
N ALA A 545 23.15 -3.34 -18.11
CA ALA A 545 23.42 -3.37 -19.54
C ALA A 545 24.58 -4.29 -19.90
N ARG A 546 24.41 -5.06 -20.97
CA ARG A 546 25.46 -5.76 -21.70
C ARG A 546 25.43 -5.26 -23.12
N ILE A 547 26.45 -4.56 -23.51
CA ILE A 547 26.57 -3.93 -24.80
C ILE A 547 27.77 -4.61 -25.49
N THR A 548 27.51 -5.37 -26.56
CA THR A 548 28.50 -6.11 -27.34
C THR A 548 28.91 -5.35 -28.58
N GLU A 549 27.98 -4.59 -29.17
CA GLU A 549 28.20 -3.77 -30.36
C GLU A 549 28.17 -2.27 -30.00
N PRO A 550 28.85 -1.42 -30.76
CA PRO A 550 28.80 0.03 -30.53
C PRO A 550 27.35 0.57 -30.57
N LEU A 551 26.97 1.41 -29.62
CA LEU A 551 25.61 1.94 -29.49
C LEU A 551 25.08 2.66 -30.73
N ASN A 552 25.98 3.31 -31.51
CA ASN A 552 25.64 4.00 -32.74
C ASN A 552 25.30 3.08 -33.92
N THR A 553 25.55 1.76 -33.81
CA THR A 553 25.17 0.77 -34.80
C THR A 553 23.78 0.18 -34.60
N ILE A 554 23.13 0.50 -33.46
CA ILE A 554 21.80 -0.03 -33.13
C ILE A 554 20.73 0.63 -34.00
N ARG A 555 19.96 -0.19 -34.72
CA ARG A 555 18.87 0.26 -35.61
C ARG A 555 17.49 0.02 -35.07
N ARG A 556 17.34 -0.87 -34.11
CA ARG A 556 16.06 -1.17 -33.48
C ARG A 556 16.21 -1.47 -32.00
N ILE A 557 15.29 -0.97 -31.21
CA ILE A 557 15.13 -1.30 -29.79
C ILE A 557 13.87 -2.15 -29.66
N GLN A 558 13.98 -3.36 -29.13
CA GLN A 558 12.86 -4.22 -28.84
C GLN A 558 12.67 -4.31 -27.33
N VAL A 559 11.48 -3.98 -26.83
CA VAL A 559 11.19 -3.83 -25.42
C VAL A 559 10.13 -4.83 -24.97
N ALA A 560 10.48 -5.78 -24.12
CA ALA A 560 9.53 -6.66 -23.47
C ALA A 560 9.01 -5.99 -22.17
N VAL A 561 7.70 -5.79 -22.10
CA VAL A 561 7.02 -5.08 -21.00
C VAL A 561 6.15 -6.04 -20.22
N PRO A 562 6.31 -6.17 -18.90
CA PRO A 562 5.46 -7.03 -18.09
C PRO A 562 4.03 -6.44 -17.99
N SER A 563 3.04 -7.31 -17.85
CA SER A 563 1.67 -6.86 -17.62
C SER A 563 1.59 -6.07 -16.31
N ARG A 564 0.75 -5.04 -16.29
CA ARG A 564 0.57 -4.11 -15.16
C ARG A 564 1.77 -3.19 -14.88
N ALA A 565 2.73 -3.08 -15.78
CA ALA A 565 3.85 -2.16 -15.66
C ALA A 565 3.39 -0.70 -15.49
N GLN A 566 2.22 -0.35 -16.05
CA GLN A 566 1.61 0.98 -15.92
C GLN A 566 1.26 1.37 -14.48
N PHE A 567 1.18 0.42 -13.56
CA PHE A 567 0.91 0.67 -12.15
C PHE A 567 2.17 0.83 -11.29
N GLU A 568 3.37 0.67 -11.89
CA GLU A 568 4.62 0.91 -11.20
C GLU A 568 4.95 2.42 -11.15
N PRO A 569 5.44 2.94 -10.02
CA PRO A 569 5.78 4.37 -9.90
C PRO A 569 6.78 4.85 -10.95
N GLY A 570 7.73 3.99 -11.31
CA GLY A 570 8.77 4.28 -12.31
C GLY A 570 8.34 4.13 -13.76
N PHE A 571 7.07 3.86 -14.06
CA PHE A 571 6.60 3.58 -15.43
C PHE A 571 7.02 4.64 -16.43
N HIS A 572 6.72 5.89 -16.18
CA HIS A 572 7.04 6.97 -17.10
C HIS A 572 8.54 7.25 -17.20
N ARG A 573 9.30 6.98 -16.12
CA ARG A 573 10.75 7.22 -16.11
C ARG A 573 11.46 6.32 -17.12
N TRP A 574 11.21 5.01 -17.10
CA TRP A 574 11.86 4.13 -18.06
C TRP A 574 11.35 4.32 -19.50
N VAL A 575 10.06 4.63 -19.71
CA VAL A 575 9.54 4.97 -21.05
C VAL A 575 10.26 6.19 -21.61
N GLU A 576 10.42 7.24 -20.79
CA GLU A 576 11.15 8.45 -21.15
C GLU A 576 12.62 8.18 -21.52
N ARG A 577 13.31 7.32 -20.74
CA ARG A 577 14.71 6.94 -21.03
C ARG A 577 14.84 6.22 -22.36
N LEU A 578 13.96 5.28 -22.64
CA LEU A 578 13.94 4.56 -23.91
C LEU A 578 13.57 5.45 -25.09
N ALA A 579 12.63 6.36 -24.92
CA ALA A 579 12.30 7.34 -25.94
C ALA A 579 13.49 8.24 -26.30
N ARG A 580 14.28 8.70 -25.31
CA ARG A 580 15.49 9.49 -25.55
C ARG A 580 16.56 8.70 -26.29
N ILE A 581 16.82 7.45 -25.89
CA ILE A 581 17.77 6.58 -26.61
C ILE A 581 17.34 6.43 -28.07
N SER A 582 16.05 6.11 -28.31
CA SER A 582 15.51 5.94 -29.66
C SER A 582 15.61 7.23 -30.49
N ALA A 583 15.30 8.38 -29.91
CA ALA A 583 15.40 9.68 -30.57
C ALA A 583 16.85 10.03 -30.92
N LEU A 584 17.80 9.82 -30.00
CA LEU A 584 19.22 10.15 -30.22
C LEU A 584 19.93 9.20 -31.17
N LEU A 585 19.53 7.92 -31.21
CA LEU A 585 20.06 6.94 -32.14
C LEU A 585 19.29 6.90 -33.48
N GLU A 586 18.23 7.70 -33.62
CA GLU A 586 17.31 7.72 -34.76
C GLU A 586 16.78 6.32 -35.15
N CYS A 587 16.71 5.44 -34.17
CA CYS A 587 16.30 4.06 -34.33
C CYS A 587 14.81 3.84 -34.04
N LYS A 588 14.23 2.73 -34.50
CA LYS A 588 12.85 2.36 -34.25
C LYS A 588 12.73 1.63 -32.92
N ILE A 589 11.71 1.92 -32.15
CA ILE A 589 11.40 1.19 -30.90
C ILE A 589 10.14 0.35 -31.07
N GLN A 590 10.17 -0.89 -30.62
CA GLN A 590 9.05 -1.82 -30.66
C GLN A 590 8.76 -2.33 -29.25
N PHE A 591 7.53 -2.09 -28.78
CA PHE A 591 7.07 -2.57 -27.47
C PHE A 591 6.26 -3.84 -27.63
N HIS A 592 6.62 -4.86 -26.82
CA HIS A 592 5.92 -6.13 -26.69
C HIS A 592 5.30 -6.23 -25.32
N GLY A 593 3.99 -6.31 -25.22
CA GLY A 593 3.27 -6.35 -23.93
C GLY A 593 1.79 -6.54 -24.11
N ARG A 594 1.04 -6.47 -23.02
CA ARG A 594 -0.44 -6.52 -23.07
C ARG A 594 -1.01 -5.22 -23.63
N GLN A 595 -2.14 -5.33 -24.33
CA GLN A 595 -2.80 -4.21 -24.98
C GLN A 595 -3.10 -3.05 -24.03
N ASP A 596 -3.60 -3.33 -22.81
CA ASP A 596 -3.89 -2.32 -21.78
C ASP A 596 -2.67 -1.50 -21.34
N THR A 597 -1.48 -2.12 -21.34
CA THR A 597 -0.21 -1.45 -21.03
C THR A 597 0.32 -0.70 -22.25
N LEU A 598 0.21 -1.30 -23.44
CA LEU A 598 0.66 -0.70 -24.70
C LEU A 598 -0.11 0.58 -25.05
N ASP A 599 -1.43 0.61 -24.80
CA ASP A 599 -2.27 1.79 -25.05
C ASP A 599 -1.79 3.00 -24.24
N LEU A 600 -1.38 2.79 -22.97
CA LEU A 600 -0.85 3.85 -22.11
C LEU A 600 0.54 4.31 -22.53
N ILE A 601 1.41 3.38 -23.00
CA ILE A 601 2.72 3.74 -23.58
C ILE A 601 2.50 4.58 -24.83
N GLN A 602 1.55 4.19 -25.68
CA GLN A 602 1.20 4.92 -26.91
C GLN A 602 0.71 6.32 -26.60
N GLU A 603 -0.24 6.46 -25.65
CA GLU A 603 -0.75 7.76 -25.23
C GLU A 603 0.38 8.67 -24.74
N TYR A 604 1.29 8.12 -23.95
CA TYR A 604 2.45 8.87 -23.43
C TYR A 604 3.38 9.35 -24.54
N LEU A 605 3.79 8.42 -25.43
CA LEU A 605 4.78 8.73 -26.47
C LEU A 605 4.22 9.69 -27.53
N VAL A 606 2.96 9.53 -27.94
CA VAL A 606 2.31 10.46 -28.88
C VAL A 606 2.27 11.88 -28.33
N ASN A 607 2.01 12.03 -27.03
CA ASN A 607 1.93 13.34 -26.40
C ASN A 607 3.28 14.00 -26.14
N LYS A 608 4.34 13.24 -25.83
CA LYS A 608 5.64 13.78 -25.41
C LYS A 608 6.77 13.64 -26.41
N HIS A 609 6.75 12.57 -27.22
CA HIS A 609 7.80 12.22 -28.16
C HIS A 609 7.22 11.85 -29.52
N PRO A 610 6.51 12.79 -30.21
CA PRO A 610 5.86 12.52 -31.49
C PRO A 610 6.85 12.14 -32.59
N ASP A 611 8.12 12.50 -32.44
CA ASP A 611 9.17 12.23 -33.44
C ASP A 611 9.76 10.81 -33.36
N VAL A 612 9.43 10.05 -32.29
CA VAL A 612 9.93 8.69 -32.12
C VAL A 612 9.08 7.71 -32.92
N ARG A 613 9.74 6.87 -33.73
CA ARG A 613 9.06 5.82 -34.50
C ARG A 613 8.81 4.59 -33.66
N VAL A 614 7.54 4.33 -33.35
CA VAL A 614 7.14 3.27 -32.40
C VAL A 614 6.28 2.22 -33.11
N GLU A 615 6.50 0.96 -32.78
CA GLU A 615 5.64 -0.17 -33.12
C GLU A 615 5.16 -0.85 -31.83
N TYR A 616 3.94 -1.39 -31.86
CA TYR A 616 3.34 -2.09 -30.74
C TYR A 616 2.96 -3.49 -31.18
N THR A 617 3.34 -4.50 -30.38
CA THR A 617 3.02 -5.90 -30.62
C THR A 617 2.45 -6.51 -29.36
N GLU A 618 1.28 -7.10 -29.46
CA GLU A 618 0.67 -7.76 -28.32
C GLU A 618 1.43 -9.02 -27.93
N MET A 619 1.76 -9.13 -26.64
CA MET A 619 2.36 -10.28 -26.01
C MET A 619 1.50 -10.66 -24.79
N GLU A 620 0.65 -11.67 -24.94
CA GLU A 620 -0.29 -12.05 -23.90
C GLU A 620 0.39 -12.63 -22.66
N HIS A 621 1.46 -13.40 -22.85
CA HIS A 621 2.13 -14.13 -21.79
C HIS A 621 3.62 -13.87 -21.74
N TRP A 622 4.16 -13.66 -20.55
CA TRP A 622 5.61 -13.48 -20.33
C TRP A 622 6.45 -14.68 -20.78
N ASN A 623 5.86 -15.87 -20.77
CA ASN A 623 6.51 -17.10 -21.26
C ASN A 623 6.86 -17.07 -22.77
N MET A 624 6.38 -16.09 -23.52
CA MET A 624 6.73 -15.87 -24.93
C MET A 624 8.08 -15.13 -25.09
N LEU A 625 8.71 -14.70 -24.00
CA LEU A 625 9.99 -13.99 -24.01
C LEU A 625 11.10 -14.73 -24.80
N PRO A 626 11.30 -16.06 -24.64
CA PRO A 626 12.27 -16.80 -25.42
C PRO A 626 12.01 -16.79 -26.93
N GLN A 627 10.74 -16.68 -27.35
CA GLN A 627 10.38 -16.63 -28.77
C GLN A 627 10.84 -15.31 -29.42
N LEU A 628 10.85 -14.22 -28.67
CA LEU A 628 11.37 -12.94 -29.12
C LEU A 628 12.89 -13.00 -29.42
N ALA A 629 13.63 -13.88 -28.72
CA ALA A 629 15.06 -14.02 -28.93
C ALA A 629 15.43 -14.38 -30.38
N ALA A 630 14.56 -15.11 -31.07
CA ALA A 630 14.76 -15.49 -32.47
C ALA A 630 14.62 -14.28 -33.42
N SER A 631 13.90 -13.24 -33.05
CA SER A 631 13.68 -12.02 -33.83
C SER A 631 14.74 -10.93 -33.59
N ILE A 632 15.67 -11.15 -32.66
CA ILE A 632 16.67 -10.16 -32.26
C ILE A 632 17.96 -10.40 -33.06
N ASN A 633 18.30 -9.44 -33.91
CA ASN A 633 19.55 -9.42 -34.66
C ASN A 633 20.69 -8.74 -33.87
N GLU A 634 21.92 -8.77 -34.40
CA GLU A 634 23.10 -8.15 -33.78
C GLU A 634 22.97 -6.62 -33.69
N ASP A 635 22.29 -5.99 -34.65
CA ASP A 635 22.03 -4.55 -34.69
C ASP A 635 20.81 -4.12 -33.88
N HIS A 636 20.22 -5.03 -33.08
CA HIS A 636 19.12 -4.73 -32.17
C HIS A 636 19.62 -4.59 -30.73
N MET A 637 18.99 -3.68 -29.97
CA MET A 637 19.06 -3.63 -28.53
C MET A 637 17.80 -4.29 -27.96
N PHE A 638 17.95 -5.37 -27.22
CA PHE A 638 16.84 -5.97 -26.53
C PHE A 638 16.72 -5.41 -25.10
N VAL A 639 15.54 -4.96 -24.74
CA VAL A 639 15.26 -4.37 -23.44
C VAL A 639 14.21 -5.21 -22.73
N ILE A 640 14.50 -5.62 -21.52
CA ILE A 640 13.56 -6.33 -20.64
C ILE A 640 13.22 -5.38 -19.50
N VAL A 641 11.98 -4.92 -19.45
CA VAL A 641 11.46 -4.25 -18.27
C VAL A 641 11.01 -5.34 -17.31
N THR A 642 11.61 -5.38 -16.13
CA THR A 642 11.28 -6.39 -15.10
C THR A 642 10.66 -5.73 -13.89
N ALA A 643 10.37 -6.49 -12.86
CA ALA A 643 9.77 -6.01 -11.63
C ALA A 643 10.52 -6.56 -10.41
N ARG A 644 10.42 -5.85 -9.30
CA ARG A 644 10.98 -6.33 -8.03
C ARG A 644 9.99 -7.24 -7.34
N THR A 645 10.49 -8.21 -6.60
CA THR A 645 9.64 -9.07 -5.75
C THR A 645 8.72 -8.22 -4.87
N GLY A 646 7.41 -8.52 -4.91
CA GLY A 646 6.42 -7.80 -4.12
C GLY A 646 5.75 -6.61 -4.80
N THR A 647 6.19 -6.19 -5.98
CA THR A 647 5.53 -5.12 -6.74
C THR A 647 4.36 -5.63 -7.60
N VAL A 648 3.56 -4.69 -8.13
CA VAL A 648 2.30 -5.01 -8.84
C VAL A 648 2.52 -5.76 -10.16
N SER A 649 3.63 -5.49 -10.84
CA SER A 649 3.98 -6.09 -12.13
C SER A 649 4.85 -7.34 -12.01
N TYR A 650 5.25 -7.72 -10.78
CA TYR A 650 6.08 -8.91 -10.56
C TYR A 650 5.33 -10.21 -10.87
N LYS A 651 5.99 -11.11 -11.57
CA LYS A 651 5.51 -12.45 -11.92
C LYS A 651 6.59 -13.50 -11.70
N ASN A 652 6.17 -14.71 -11.35
CA ASN A 652 7.08 -15.86 -11.19
C ASN A 652 7.92 -16.18 -12.42
N ALA A 653 7.33 -15.97 -13.60
CA ALA A 653 8.06 -16.18 -14.84
C ALA A 653 9.35 -15.35 -14.90
N GLN A 654 9.40 -14.21 -14.19
CA GLN A 654 10.59 -13.36 -14.10
C GLN A 654 11.71 -13.97 -13.24
N GLU A 655 11.44 -14.96 -12.39
CA GLU A 655 12.48 -15.68 -11.64
C GLU A 655 13.38 -16.52 -12.56
N ARG A 656 12.85 -16.97 -13.71
CA ARG A 656 13.59 -17.72 -14.71
C ARG A 656 14.44 -16.84 -15.63
N LEU A 657 14.30 -15.52 -15.50
CA LEU A 657 14.99 -14.56 -16.35
C LEU A 657 16.52 -14.77 -16.42
N PRO A 658 17.24 -15.07 -15.31
CA PRO A 658 18.68 -15.35 -15.38
C PRO A 658 19.03 -16.54 -16.27
N GLU A 659 18.23 -17.60 -16.21
CA GLU A 659 18.42 -18.81 -17.02
C GLU A 659 18.05 -18.56 -18.49
N GLU A 660 16.96 -17.86 -18.74
CA GLU A 660 16.50 -17.48 -20.07
C GLU A 660 17.51 -16.55 -20.77
N ILE A 661 18.09 -15.60 -20.02
CA ILE A 661 19.14 -14.71 -20.55
C ILE A 661 20.37 -15.52 -20.95
N LYS A 662 20.78 -16.46 -20.12
CA LYS A 662 21.94 -17.31 -20.40
C LYS A 662 21.70 -18.19 -21.62
N GLN A 663 20.50 -18.75 -21.76
CA GLN A 663 20.17 -19.73 -22.80
C GLN A 663 19.85 -19.08 -24.15
N PHE A 664 19.09 -17.97 -24.18
CA PHE A 664 18.52 -17.43 -25.41
C PHE A 664 19.12 -16.09 -25.84
N PHE A 665 19.72 -15.34 -24.92
CA PHE A 665 20.21 -13.98 -25.18
C PHE A 665 21.74 -13.85 -25.04
N SER A 666 22.47 -14.96 -25.00
CA SER A 666 23.94 -14.93 -24.94
C SER A 666 24.52 -14.22 -26.16
N GLY A 667 25.49 -13.31 -25.96
CA GLY A 667 26.15 -12.57 -27.04
C GLY A 667 25.33 -11.43 -27.68
N LYS A 668 24.11 -11.17 -27.26
CA LYS A 668 23.26 -10.09 -27.79
C LYS A 668 23.35 -8.82 -26.91
N ASN A 669 23.12 -7.65 -27.53
CA ASN A 669 22.95 -6.40 -26.77
C ASN A 669 21.70 -6.49 -25.92
N LEU A 670 21.87 -6.41 -24.62
CA LEU A 670 20.81 -6.60 -23.64
C LEU A 670 20.80 -5.49 -22.60
N MET A 671 19.62 -4.97 -22.32
CA MET A 671 19.38 -4.04 -21.23
C MET A 671 18.24 -4.57 -20.36
N ILE A 672 18.41 -4.58 -19.05
CA ILE A 672 17.38 -4.97 -18.09
C ILE A 672 17.08 -3.75 -17.23
N ILE A 673 15.83 -3.34 -17.17
CA ILE A 673 15.38 -2.19 -16.41
C ILE A 673 14.55 -2.67 -15.25
N PHE A 674 14.98 -2.34 -14.04
CA PHE A 674 14.21 -2.44 -12.80
C PHE A 674 13.63 -1.06 -12.52
N PRO A 675 12.30 -0.89 -12.65
CA PRO A 675 11.66 0.40 -12.49
C PRO A 675 11.89 1.01 -11.10
N ASP A 676 11.81 2.32 -11.04
CA ASP A 676 11.81 3.06 -9.79
C ASP A 676 10.59 2.68 -8.93
N GLN A 677 10.82 2.49 -7.65
CA GLN A 677 9.81 2.13 -6.65
C GLN A 677 9.70 3.21 -5.58
N TYR A 678 9.98 4.47 -5.91
CA TYR A 678 9.93 5.57 -4.95
C TYR A 678 8.53 5.69 -4.35
N GLY A 679 8.39 5.35 -3.06
CA GLY A 679 7.12 5.23 -2.35
C GLY A 679 6.71 3.80 -1.98
N TYR A 680 7.33 2.78 -2.55
CA TYR A 680 7.17 1.39 -2.11
C TYR A 680 8.43 0.95 -1.37
N GLY A 681 8.39 0.93 -0.05
CA GLY A 681 9.40 0.21 0.73
C GLY A 681 9.33 -1.28 0.39
N MET A 682 10.47 -1.91 0.07
CA MET A 682 10.52 -3.37 -0.14
C MET A 682 10.08 -4.16 1.10
N ASP A 683 10.07 -3.53 2.27
CA ASP A 683 9.68 -4.13 3.54
C ASP A 683 8.15 -4.04 3.84
N GLN A 684 7.37 -3.41 2.95
CA GLN A 684 5.91 -3.36 3.06
C GLN A 684 5.23 -4.61 2.46
N MET A 685 5.85 -5.77 2.57
CA MET A 685 5.21 -7.04 2.24
C MET A 685 4.16 -7.40 3.29
N THR A 686 3.05 -6.72 3.23
CA THR A 686 1.80 -7.25 3.76
C THR A 686 1.36 -8.37 2.85
N PHE A 687 1.42 -9.61 3.35
CA PHE A 687 0.97 -10.79 2.62
C PHE A 687 1.54 -10.85 1.21
N ALA A 688 2.60 -11.62 1.04
CA ALA A 688 3.20 -11.90 -0.26
C ALA A 688 2.09 -12.02 -1.30
N GLN A 689 2.15 -11.20 -2.34
CA GLN A 689 1.25 -11.44 -3.47
C GLN A 689 1.50 -12.87 -3.91
N PRO A 690 0.44 -13.69 -4.03
CA PRO A 690 0.65 -15.03 -4.51
C PRO A 690 1.31 -14.94 -5.86
N LYS A 691 2.29 -15.78 -6.03
CA LYS A 691 2.92 -16.02 -7.32
C LYS A 691 1.82 -16.36 -8.31
N HIS A 692 1.43 -15.42 -9.18
CA HIS A 692 0.34 -15.65 -10.13
C HIS A 692 0.86 -16.33 -11.38
N ILE A 693 0.31 -17.51 -11.63
CA ILE A 693 0.20 -18.06 -12.98
C ILE A 693 -0.72 -17.12 -13.77
N GLU A 694 -0.32 -16.78 -15.00
CA GLU A 694 -1.10 -15.95 -15.90
C GLU A 694 -2.42 -16.64 -16.26
N GLU A 695 -3.47 -16.37 -15.52
CA GLU A 695 -4.82 -16.75 -15.88
C GLU A 695 -5.66 -15.49 -16.15
N GLN A 696 -6.47 -15.54 -17.18
CA GLN A 696 -7.44 -14.49 -17.56
C GLN A 696 -8.25 -14.06 -16.34
N SER A 697 -8.55 -12.78 -16.22
CA SER A 697 -9.33 -12.29 -15.09
C SER A 697 -10.70 -12.96 -15.06
N ALA A 698 -11.14 -13.40 -13.89
CA ALA A 698 -12.51 -13.86 -13.69
C ALA A 698 -13.52 -12.78 -14.15
N TYR A 699 -13.17 -11.50 -14.06
CA TYR A 699 -13.94 -10.38 -14.59
C TYR A 699 -14.01 -10.36 -16.11
N GLU A 700 -12.92 -10.67 -16.82
CA GLU A 700 -12.92 -10.76 -18.28
C GLU A 700 -13.66 -12.03 -18.74
N ALA A 701 -13.52 -13.13 -18.00
CA ALA A 701 -14.27 -14.35 -18.27
C ALA A 701 -15.78 -14.13 -18.04
N VAL A 702 -16.16 -13.49 -16.95
CA VAL A 702 -17.56 -13.11 -16.66
C VAL A 702 -18.05 -12.04 -17.62
N GLY A 703 -17.25 -11.06 -17.98
CA GLY A 703 -17.58 -10.04 -18.96
C GLY A 703 -17.79 -10.61 -20.37
N LYS A 704 -16.92 -11.53 -20.81
CA LYS A 704 -17.09 -12.29 -22.06
C LYS A 704 -18.31 -13.22 -22.00
N TRP A 705 -18.57 -13.88 -20.87
CA TRP A 705 -19.73 -14.74 -20.68
C TRP A 705 -21.04 -13.94 -20.73
N ILE A 706 -21.11 -12.78 -20.07
CA ILE A 706 -22.27 -11.86 -20.12
C ILE A 706 -22.47 -11.34 -21.56
N LYS A 707 -21.39 -10.92 -22.23
CA LYS A 707 -21.46 -10.44 -23.62
C LYS A 707 -21.93 -11.51 -24.62
N ASN A 708 -21.54 -12.78 -24.38
CA ASN A 708 -21.97 -13.91 -25.22
C ASN A 708 -23.41 -14.39 -24.93
N LYS A 709 -23.95 -14.10 -23.74
CA LYS A 709 -25.37 -14.41 -23.43
C LYS A 709 -26.36 -13.28 -23.82
N LEU A 710 -25.83 -12.07 -24.05
CA LEU A 710 -26.65 -10.92 -24.50
C LEU A 710 -26.62 -10.71 -26.02
N LYS A 711 -25.91 -11.57 -26.76
CA LYS A 711 -26.06 -11.80 -28.20
C LYS A 711 -26.91 -13.05 -28.43
#